data_2b3dd6b0cf3b2d099a845bc996394339
#
_entry.id   2b3dd6b0cf3b2d099a845bc996394339
#
_cell.length_a   1.000
_cell.length_b   1.000
_cell.length_c   1.000
_cell.angle_alpha   90.00
_cell.angle_beta   90.00
_cell.angle_gamma   90.00
#
_symmetry.space_group_name_H-M   'P 1'
#
loop_
_entity.id
_entity.type
_entity.pdbx_description
1 polymer ?
#
loop_
_entity_poly.entity_id
_entity_poly.type
_entity_poly.pdbx_seq_one_letter_code
_entity_poly.pdbx_strand_id
1 'polypeptide(L)'
;MARTYGLISLLGLALAGCAADSVPAADAASNADAGGSADTAAGADTGGTADLGDAFDAGPFDDRPVSAMDAPAADVPVMVLDGGAVVRSCRTSFSLNLGRPARSVSVAGEWNRFSTTANPLAPVGSTGIFRAELDIPPGDYGYKFVVDGDQYIVDPENITLKYVGGVENSRLIVPDCNLPLLTSVRNSASADGALELDVRYTDGAEGRGADPASVRVTLSPGSLPAGAVTFDRAAGLIRVRARGLARTRYTLRVDASTVGGRRAQQLIVPMWVEETPYEWGDGPLYFVFTDRFRNGNPLNDGRVGGIAPIADWNGGDFAGVTAALREGYFDQLGVKALWLSPVNSNTHNSGRGGDGRGYAGYHGYWPNQPRDTDSHWGSLDELRALNEEAHRHGIRVLYDMVNNQLHREHPYFQMHQRDGWFNGDGSCVCGGPMCSWDDRPLDCWFTNYLPDVNWTNMGVADQMLDDAMWWLNETNADGFRVDAVKHMNFLATSNLRARLDAWETGNARPYTVGETFTGGDGYDLVRRYVGRNALHAQFDFPLFWSIRGAFAHNGGSMGDLENAVQRSERAYGDFPMSPFLGNHDVERFISEAAGQLVGDTRELGYNNPPPPPDSDVPYERMALAFTFTLTQRGVPLIYYGDEVGMPGAADPDNRRPMRFGAELNAREQRLLEHVRAVGRLRGSHRGLQRGARRSLHTDGDGYVYARGTGADVAIVALNRGTTARPVRVSLPAELGLSDGTVLRDALGGSPVTVTGGAIEVPFRVRGSSIFIR
;
A
#
# COMPACT_ATOMS: atom_id res chain seq x y z
N MET A 1 28.33 23.10 2.31
CA MET A 1 27.65 24.00 1.38
C MET A 1 26.33 23.33 1.07
N ALA A 2 25.30 23.75 1.77
CA ALA A 2 23.96 23.26 1.54
C ALA A 2 23.48 23.79 0.19
N ARG A 3 23.42 22.94 -0.82
CA ARG A 3 22.62 23.21 -2.01
C ARG A 3 21.17 22.89 -1.63
N THR A 4 20.38 23.91 -1.51
CA THR A 4 18.94 23.84 -1.52
C THR A 4 18.53 23.13 -2.80
N TYR A 5 18.11 21.88 -2.69
CA TYR A 5 17.42 21.21 -3.78
C TYR A 5 16.06 21.90 -3.90
N GLY A 6 15.94 22.74 -4.92
CA GLY A 6 14.63 23.26 -5.31
C GLY A 6 13.70 22.07 -5.58
N LEU A 7 12.51 22.12 -5.01
CA LEU A 7 11.41 21.27 -5.38
C LEU A 7 11.12 21.47 -6.88
N ILE A 8 11.75 20.68 -7.70
CA ILE A 8 11.48 20.67 -9.12
C ILE A 8 10.82 19.33 -9.44
N SER A 9 9.57 19.45 -9.77
CA SER A 9 8.76 18.53 -10.56
C SER A 9 8.89 17.07 -10.19
N LEU A 10 8.13 16.68 -9.27
CA LEU A 10 8.11 15.38 -8.69
C LEU A 10 6.77 14.67 -8.85
N LEU A 11 6.12 14.91 -9.94
CA LEU A 11 5.11 14.01 -10.46
C LEU A 11 5.45 13.72 -11.91
N GLY A 12 6.50 12.91 -12.06
CA GLY A 12 6.68 12.12 -13.25
C GLY A 12 5.72 10.94 -13.30
N LEU A 13 4.67 10.98 -12.51
CA LEU A 13 3.52 10.15 -12.78
C LEU A 13 3.18 10.28 -14.25
N ALA A 14 3.03 9.30 -14.97
CA ALA A 14 2.30 9.27 -16.19
C ALA A 14 1.61 10.57 -16.65
N LEU A 15 1.94 11.60 -15.99
CA LEU A 15 1.61 12.98 -16.14
C LEU A 15 2.77 13.63 -16.87
N ALA A 16 3.11 13.03 -18.00
CA ALA A 16 3.93 13.71 -18.96
C ALA A 16 3.42 15.14 -19.06
N GLY A 17 4.06 16.05 -18.31
CA GLY A 17 3.98 17.39 -18.66
C GLY A 17 3.43 18.44 -17.76
N CYS A 18 4.18 18.82 -16.76
CA CYS A 18 4.18 20.22 -16.35
C CYS A 18 5.63 20.70 -16.29
N ALA A 19 6.11 21.28 -17.37
CA ALA A 19 7.35 22.04 -17.38
C ALA A 19 7.10 23.37 -16.67
N ALA A 20 7.91 23.65 -15.65
CA ALA A 20 8.02 25.00 -15.14
C ALA A 20 8.85 25.82 -16.11
N ASP A 21 8.27 26.90 -16.62
CA ASP A 21 9.01 27.92 -17.36
C ASP A 21 10.10 28.54 -16.47
N SER A 22 11.32 28.46 -16.95
CA SER A 22 12.48 29.15 -16.35
C SER A 22 12.41 30.64 -16.64
N VAL A 23 12.22 31.45 -15.62
CA VAL A 23 12.47 32.92 -15.67
C VAL A 23 13.96 33.14 -15.36
N PRO A 24 14.69 33.97 -16.14
CA PRO A 24 16.11 34.21 -15.93
C PRO A 24 16.37 35.03 -14.67
N ALA A 25 17.43 34.65 -13.95
CA ALA A 25 17.92 35.35 -12.77
C ALA A 25 18.38 36.77 -13.11
N ALA A 26 17.89 37.74 -12.34
CA ALA A 26 18.53 39.06 -12.23
C ALA A 26 19.06 39.25 -10.80
N ASP A 27 20.35 39.62 -10.75
CA ASP A 27 21.10 39.98 -9.55
C ASP A 27 20.44 41.09 -8.74
N ALA A 28 20.47 41.01 -7.41
CA ALA A 28 20.92 42.13 -6.60
C ALA A 28 20.93 41.83 -5.07
N ALA A 29 21.94 42.37 -4.49
CA ALA A 29 22.50 42.24 -3.17
C ALA A 29 21.68 42.86 -2.03
N SER A 30 21.93 42.28 -0.82
CA SER A 30 22.14 42.92 0.52
C SER A 30 21.14 43.91 1.07
N ASN A 31 20.57 43.73 2.25
CA ASN A 31 21.03 44.21 3.54
C ASN A 31 20.00 44.02 4.67
N ALA A 32 20.53 43.99 5.85
CA ALA A 32 20.00 43.72 7.16
C ALA A 32 19.07 44.80 7.75
N ASP A 33 18.43 44.36 8.81
CA ASP A 33 18.13 44.99 10.10
C ASP A 33 16.72 45.50 10.46
N ALA A 34 16.28 44.89 11.55
CA ALA A 34 15.70 45.46 12.76
C ALA A 34 14.32 46.13 12.77
N GLY A 35 13.46 45.56 13.59
CA GLY A 35 12.82 46.29 14.68
C GLY A 35 11.39 46.83 14.55
N GLY A 36 10.53 46.33 15.43
CA GLY A 36 9.65 47.25 16.15
C GLY A 36 8.15 47.28 15.86
N SER A 37 7.42 46.55 16.68
CA SER A 37 6.20 46.93 17.45
C SER A 37 5.01 47.70 16.84
N ALA A 38 3.86 47.10 17.11
CA ALA A 38 2.64 47.68 17.76
C ALA A 38 1.57 48.37 16.90
N ASP A 39 0.39 47.81 17.07
CA ASP A 39 -0.95 48.38 17.42
C ASP A 39 -1.92 48.85 16.33
N THR A 40 -3.06 48.25 16.50
CA THR A 40 -4.47 48.68 16.54
C THR A 40 -5.33 48.69 15.27
N ALA A 41 -6.35 47.85 15.39
CA ALA A 41 -7.79 48.08 15.29
C ALA A 41 -8.52 47.97 13.94
N ALA A 42 -9.39 46.97 13.92
CA ALA A 42 -10.79 46.97 13.54
C ALA A 42 -11.19 47.06 12.05
N GLY A 43 -11.88 46.03 11.64
CA GLY A 43 -12.77 46.07 10.49
C GLY A 43 -13.19 44.64 10.07
N ALA A 44 -14.36 44.21 10.50
CA ALA A 44 -14.98 42.97 10.14
C ALA A 44 -15.24 42.84 8.63
N ASP A 45 -14.94 41.71 8.02
CA ASP A 45 -15.92 41.09 7.16
C ASP A 45 -15.67 39.56 7.06
N THR A 46 -16.77 38.83 7.01
CA THR A 46 -16.95 37.41 7.16
C THR A 46 -16.64 36.66 5.87
N GLY A 47 -15.62 35.87 5.88
CA GLY A 47 -15.36 34.88 4.87
C GLY A 47 -14.59 33.71 5.51
N GLY A 48 -15.32 32.73 6.05
CA GLY A 48 -14.73 31.61 6.76
C GLY A 48 -13.96 30.68 5.81
N THR A 49 -12.65 30.82 5.80
CA THR A 49 -11.75 29.74 5.38
C THR A 49 -11.74 28.73 6.52
N ALA A 50 -12.23 27.53 6.26
CA ALA A 50 -12.11 26.43 7.20
C ALA A 50 -10.63 26.10 7.40
N ASP A 51 -10.12 26.48 8.54
CA ASP A 51 -8.81 26.09 9.04
C ASP A 51 -8.80 24.57 9.27
N LEU A 52 -8.01 23.83 8.47
CA LEU A 52 -7.83 22.38 8.58
C LEU A 52 -6.81 21.98 9.66
N GLY A 53 -6.37 22.89 10.47
CA GLY A 53 -5.47 22.62 11.57
C GLY A 53 -6.18 22.73 12.92
N ASP A 54 -6.65 21.66 13.52
CA ASP A 54 -6.83 21.46 14.98
C ASP A 54 -8.00 20.53 15.36
N ALA A 55 -8.24 19.46 14.61
CA ALA A 55 -9.24 18.46 15.02
C ALA A 55 -8.70 17.04 15.22
N PHE A 56 -7.38 16.84 15.26
CA PHE A 56 -6.78 15.56 15.67
C PHE A 56 -5.71 15.80 16.73
N ASP A 57 -6.14 16.18 17.94
CA ASP A 57 -5.38 15.83 19.13
C ASP A 57 -5.48 14.32 19.28
N ALA A 58 -4.50 13.61 18.70
CA ALA A 58 -4.31 12.20 18.93
C ALA A 58 -3.94 12.07 20.43
N GLY A 59 -4.93 11.72 21.24
CA GLY A 59 -4.68 11.28 22.60
C GLY A 59 -3.61 10.21 22.64
N PRO A 60 -2.98 9.92 23.78
CA PRO A 60 -1.82 9.04 23.88
C PRO A 60 -2.10 7.72 23.18
N PHE A 61 -1.26 7.39 22.20
CA PHE A 61 -1.32 6.16 21.41
C PHE A 61 -1.41 4.98 22.35
N ASP A 62 -2.39 4.10 22.10
CA ASP A 62 -2.48 2.81 22.75
C ASP A 62 -1.34 1.93 22.22
N ASP A 63 -0.23 1.87 22.97
CA ASP A 63 0.98 1.08 22.72
C ASP A 63 0.75 -0.43 22.87
N ARG A 64 -0.47 -0.90 22.74
CA ARG A 64 -0.70 -2.34 22.74
C ARG A 64 -0.02 -2.96 21.52
N PRO A 65 0.86 -3.96 21.71
CA PRO A 65 1.48 -4.65 20.59
C PRO A 65 0.40 -5.20 19.68
N VAL A 66 0.60 -5.05 18.37
CA VAL A 66 -0.23 -5.67 17.32
C VAL A 66 0.04 -7.18 17.38
N SER A 67 -0.41 -7.83 18.45
CA SER A 67 -0.56 -9.27 18.51
C SER A 67 -1.85 -9.57 17.77
N ALA A 68 -1.74 -10.35 16.69
CA ALA A 68 -2.82 -10.98 15.94
C ALA A 68 -4.15 -10.26 16.13
N MET A 69 -4.51 -9.36 15.23
CA MET A 69 -5.83 -8.75 15.27
C MET A 69 -6.87 -9.86 15.09
N ASP A 70 -7.38 -10.35 16.20
CA ASP A 70 -8.74 -10.84 16.24
C ASP A 70 -9.64 -9.60 16.02
N ALA A 71 -9.87 -9.24 14.77
CA ALA A 71 -11.00 -8.41 14.45
C ALA A 71 -12.22 -9.25 14.89
N PRO A 72 -12.97 -8.85 15.92
CA PRO A 72 -14.20 -9.55 16.24
C PRO A 72 -15.04 -9.47 14.96
N ALA A 73 -15.46 -10.61 14.44
CA ALA A 73 -16.60 -10.66 13.55
C ALA A 73 -17.65 -9.76 14.19
N ALA A 74 -17.97 -8.64 13.54
CA ALA A 74 -18.85 -7.63 14.13
C ALA A 74 -20.01 -8.38 14.77
N ASP A 75 -20.21 -8.19 16.07
CA ASP A 75 -21.29 -8.87 16.80
C ASP A 75 -22.60 -8.45 16.15
N VAL A 76 -23.04 -9.27 15.16
CA VAL A 76 -24.30 -9.01 14.48
C VAL A 76 -25.38 -9.16 15.52
N PRO A 77 -26.16 -8.10 15.78
CA PRO A 77 -27.19 -8.18 16.78
C PRO A 77 -28.14 -9.35 16.45
N VAL A 78 -28.24 -10.30 17.37
CA VAL A 78 -29.15 -11.45 17.25
C VAL A 78 -30.18 -11.43 18.37
N MET A 79 -31.34 -12.03 18.10
CA MET A 79 -32.36 -12.25 19.10
C MET A 79 -32.82 -13.72 19.06
N VAL A 80 -33.36 -14.20 20.16
CA VAL A 80 -33.89 -15.55 20.25
C VAL A 80 -35.43 -15.44 20.21
N LEU A 81 -36.05 -16.09 19.23
CA LEU A 81 -37.50 -16.16 19.11
C LEU A 81 -38.07 -17.16 20.12
N ASP A 82 -39.38 -17.04 20.40
CA ASP A 82 -40.15 -18.04 21.14
C ASP A 82 -40.01 -19.39 20.41
N GLY A 83 -39.31 -20.34 21.03
CA GLY A 83 -38.96 -21.62 20.40
C GLY A 83 -37.46 -21.83 20.17
N GLY A 84 -36.61 -20.87 20.54
CA GLY A 84 -35.15 -21.02 20.60
C GLY A 84 -34.42 -20.75 19.30
N ALA A 85 -35.09 -20.33 18.22
CA ALA A 85 -34.41 -19.94 16.97
C ALA A 85 -33.65 -18.62 17.13
N VAL A 86 -32.37 -18.63 16.78
CA VAL A 86 -31.53 -17.43 16.75
C VAL A 86 -31.70 -16.75 15.39
N VAL A 87 -32.14 -15.50 15.41
CA VAL A 87 -32.37 -14.68 14.21
C VAL A 87 -31.68 -13.34 14.34
N ARG A 88 -31.57 -12.62 13.24
CA ARG A 88 -31.02 -11.25 13.25
C ARG A 88 -31.92 -10.31 14.04
N SER A 89 -31.30 -9.43 14.83
CA SER A 89 -31.98 -8.28 15.41
C SER A 89 -32.00 -7.12 14.41
N CYS A 90 -33.13 -6.37 14.37
CA CYS A 90 -33.23 -5.15 13.58
C CYS A 90 -32.76 -3.91 14.35
N ARG A 91 -32.24 -4.08 15.57
CA ARG A 91 -31.72 -2.96 16.37
C ARG A 91 -30.29 -2.64 16.03
N THR A 92 -30.00 -1.35 16.00
CA THR A 92 -28.64 -0.79 15.82
C THR A 92 -28.12 -0.31 17.17
N SER A 93 -26.94 -0.78 17.55
CA SER A 93 -26.26 -0.40 18.79
C SER A 93 -25.30 0.73 18.57
N PHE A 94 -25.29 1.72 19.47
CA PHE A 94 -24.30 2.80 19.52
C PHE A 94 -23.57 2.78 20.85
N SER A 95 -22.29 3.03 20.82
CA SER A 95 -21.43 3.14 22.01
C SER A 95 -20.42 4.25 21.81
N LEU A 96 -20.34 5.19 22.74
CA LEU A 96 -19.31 6.22 22.76
C LEU A 96 -18.58 6.17 24.09
N ASN A 97 -17.25 6.05 24.04
CA ASN A 97 -16.39 6.15 25.21
C ASN A 97 -15.70 7.51 25.23
N LEU A 98 -16.15 8.40 26.12
CA LEU A 98 -15.53 9.73 26.32
C LEU A 98 -14.38 9.71 27.32
N GLY A 99 -14.24 8.62 28.13
CA GLY A 99 -13.29 8.57 29.25
C GLY A 99 -13.55 9.61 30.34
N ARG A 100 -14.65 10.37 30.25
CA ARG A 100 -15.07 11.41 31.17
C ARG A 100 -16.59 11.50 31.27
N PRO A 101 -17.14 12.02 32.37
CA PRO A 101 -18.58 12.32 32.46
C PRO A 101 -18.99 13.40 31.44
N ALA A 102 -20.24 13.31 30.97
CA ALA A 102 -20.93 14.34 30.19
C ALA A 102 -22.36 14.52 30.73
N ARG A 103 -22.95 15.70 30.55
CA ARG A 103 -24.33 16.00 30.96
C ARG A 103 -25.33 15.24 30.10
N SER A 104 -25.06 15.13 28.82
CA SER A 104 -25.87 14.41 27.84
C SER A 104 -25.00 13.94 26.68
N VAL A 105 -25.36 12.79 26.11
CA VAL A 105 -24.85 12.29 24.85
C VAL A 105 -26.03 11.82 24.02
N SER A 106 -26.07 12.19 22.75
CA SER A 106 -27.08 11.72 21.80
C SER A 106 -26.39 11.34 20.46
N VAL A 107 -27.11 10.57 19.63
CA VAL A 107 -26.68 10.32 18.24
C VAL A 107 -27.60 11.07 17.28
N ALA A 108 -27.00 11.89 16.44
CA ALA A 108 -27.66 12.69 15.41
C ALA A 108 -27.24 12.16 14.02
N GLY A 109 -28.21 11.79 13.20
CA GLY A 109 -27.95 11.25 11.86
C GLY A 109 -29.07 11.58 10.87
N GLU A 110 -28.90 11.17 9.63
CA GLU A 110 -29.87 11.45 8.57
C GLU A 110 -31.27 10.91 8.89
N TRP A 111 -31.39 9.75 9.57
CA TRP A 111 -32.68 9.13 9.94
C TRP A 111 -33.51 9.99 10.91
N ASN A 112 -32.87 10.82 11.75
CA ASN A 112 -33.52 11.73 12.68
C ASN A 112 -33.35 13.21 12.32
N ARG A 113 -32.88 13.49 11.07
CA ARG A 113 -32.61 14.84 10.55
C ARG A 113 -31.58 15.61 11.39
N PHE A 114 -30.57 14.90 11.88
CA PHE A 114 -29.53 15.42 12.76
C PHE A 114 -30.06 16.10 14.04
N SER A 115 -31.17 15.58 14.60
CA SER A 115 -31.70 16.06 15.88
C SER A 115 -30.73 15.75 17.02
N THR A 116 -30.37 16.79 17.77
CA THR A 116 -29.45 16.69 18.91
C THR A 116 -30.06 16.07 20.18
N THR A 117 -31.35 15.78 20.16
CA THR A 117 -32.11 15.30 21.35
C THR A 117 -32.95 14.06 21.10
N ALA A 118 -33.22 13.67 19.84
CA ALA A 118 -34.16 12.60 19.53
C ALA A 118 -33.70 11.19 19.97
N ASN A 119 -32.38 10.96 19.95
CA ASN A 119 -31.80 9.64 20.27
C ASN A 119 -30.71 9.78 21.35
N PRO A 120 -31.10 9.91 22.64
CA PRO A 120 -30.14 10.00 23.74
C PRO A 120 -29.49 8.64 24.01
N LEU A 121 -28.18 8.68 24.39
CA LEU A 121 -27.44 7.53 24.88
C LEU A 121 -27.48 7.54 26.43
N ALA A 122 -27.70 6.38 27.02
CA ALA A 122 -27.66 6.20 28.46
C ALA A 122 -26.22 5.98 28.97
N PRO A 123 -25.82 6.60 30.09
CA PRO A 123 -24.52 6.36 30.67
C PRO A 123 -24.42 4.94 31.25
N VAL A 124 -23.26 4.29 31.09
CA VAL A 124 -22.95 2.99 31.68
C VAL A 124 -22.20 3.23 33.00
N GLY A 125 -22.97 3.35 34.10
CA GLY A 125 -22.39 3.69 35.41
C GLY A 125 -21.62 5.01 35.39
N SER A 126 -20.44 5.03 35.99
CA SER A 126 -19.50 6.19 36.03
C SER A 126 -18.29 6.03 35.09
N THR A 127 -18.38 5.15 34.10
CA THR A 127 -17.23 4.78 33.25
C THR A 127 -16.90 5.83 32.16
N GLY A 128 -17.77 6.79 31.90
CA GLY A 128 -17.66 7.69 30.75
C GLY A 128 -18.10 7.06 29.44
N ILE A 129 -18.66 5.85 29.47
CA ILE A 129 -19.23 5.15 28.31
C ILE A 129 -20.73 5.45 28.25
N PHE A 130 -21.24 5.71 27.05
CA PHE A 130 -22.66 5.96 26.77
C PHE A 130 -23.14 4.98 25.70
N ARG A 131 -24.36 4.44 25.85
CA ARG A 131 -24.93 3.44 24.93
C ARG A 131 -26.38 3.69 24.60
N ALA A 132 -26.78 3.30 23.39
CA ALA A 132 -28.19 3.19 22.98
C ALA A 132 -28.36 2.04 22.00
N GLU A 133 -29.60 1.48 22.01
CA GLU A 133 -30.08 0.57 20.96
C GLU A 133 -31.28 1.21 20.29
N LEU A 134 -31.24 1.41 18.98
CA LEU A 134 -32.23 2.15 18.22
C LEU A 134 -32.79 1.30 17.08
N ASP A 135 -34.07 1.47 16.80
CA ASP A 135 -34.71 0.95 15.59
C ASP A 135 -34.49 1.97 14.45
N ILE A 136 -33.55 1.68 13.58
CA ILE A 136 -33.24 2.52 12.42
C ILE A 136 -33.61 1.72 11.16
N PRO A 137 -34.38 2.31 10.22
CA PRO A 137 -34.73 1.64 8.98
C PRO A 137 -33.49 1.22 8.18
N PRO A 138 -33.55 0.15 7.37
CA PRO A 138 -32.48 -0.18 6.44
C PRO A 138 -32.11 1.00 5.56
N GLY A 139 -30.81 1.27 5.44
CA GLY A 139 -30.32 2.41 4.67
C GLY A 139 -28.85 2.70 4.91
N ASP A 140 -28.37 3.75 4.29
CA ASP A 140 -27.01 4.27 4.38
C ASP A 140 -27.05 5.70 4.91
N TYR A 141 -26.52 5.93 6.10
CA TYR A 141 -26.68 7.16 6.84
C TYR A 141 -25.35 7.76 7.29
N GLY A 142 -25.25 9.09 7.23
CA GLY A 142 -24.23 9.85 7.95
C GLY A 142 -24.71 10.14 9.37
N TYR A 143 -23.81 10.06 10.37
CA TYR A 143 -24.13 10.40 11.76
C TYR A 143 -22.93 10.97 12.51
N LYS A 144 -23.24 11.65 13.63
CA LYS A 144 -22.28 12.08 14.65
C LYS A 144 -22.86 11.86 16.04
N PHE A 145 -21.98 11.74 17.01
CA PHE A 145 -22.39 11.92 18.40
C PHE A 145 -22.46 13.41 18.75
N VAL A 146 -23.40 13.79 19.59
CA VAL A 146 -23.53 15.14 20.12
C VAL A 146 -23.40 15.09 21.63
N VAL A 147 -22.35 15.71 22.15
CA VAL A 147 -22.02 15.76 23.56
C VAL A 147 -22.44 17.12 24.11
N ASP A 148 -23.12 17.13 25.27
CA ASP A 148 -23.61 18.29 25.99
C ASP A 148 -24.49 19.27 25.18
N GLY A 149 -25.00 18.78 24.01
CA GLY A 149 -25.96 19.46 23.16
C GLY A 149 -25.39 20.29 22.01
N ASP A 150 -24.08 20.52 21.98
CA ASP A 150 -23.41 21.39 21.01
C ASP A 150 -22.09 20.87 20.43
N GLN A 151 -21.43 19.91 21.08
CA GLN A 151 -20.19 19.34 20.59
C GLN A 151 -20.47 18.13 19.67
N TYR A 152 -20.26 18.28 18.37
CA TYR A 152 -20.40 17.20 17.39
C TYR A 152 -19.09 16.42 17.24
N ILE A 153 -19.14 15.10 17.38
CA ILE A 153 -18.00 14.20 17.32
C ILE A 153 -18.26 13.11 16.27
N VAL A 154 -17.35 12.95 15.31
CA VAL A 154 -17.29 11.75 14.45
C VAL A 154 -17.01 10.56 15.38
N ASP A 155 -17.64 9.40 15.12
CA ASP A 155 -17.47 8.21 15.95
C ASP A 155 -16.00 7.69 15.83
N PRO A 156 -15.23 7.72 16.92
CA PRO A 156 -13.83 7.33 16.89
C PRO A 156 -13.60 5.82 16.65
N GLU A 157 -14.63 5.01 16.89
CA GLU A 157 -14.55 3.56 16.66
C GLU A 157 -15.02 3.15 15.26
N ASN A 158 -15.69 4.04 14.54
CA ASN A 158 -16.17 3.79 13.18
C ASN A 158 -15.25 4.44 12.15
N ILE A 159 -14.48 3.63 11.45
CA ILE A 159 -13.54 4.08 10.44
C ILE A 159 -14.20 4.46 9.10
N THR A 160 -15.47 4.15 8.89
CA THR A 160 -16.17 4.51 7.64
C THR A 160 -16.72 5.93 7.70
N LEU A 161 -16.52 6.66 6.62
CA LEU A 161 -16.89 8.06 6.48
C LEU A 161 -17.95 8.26 5.40
N LYS A 162 -18.78 9.29 5.57
CA LYS A 162 -19.78 9.73 4.60
C LYS A 162 -19.89 11.25 4.61
N TYR A 163 -19.89 11.88 3.45
CA TYR A 163 -20.21 13.29 3.31
C TYR A 163 -21.70 13.48 3.12
N VAL A 164 -22.31 14.36 3.93
CA VAL A 164 -23.71 14.76 3.84
C VAL A 164 -23.79 16.27 3.76
N GLY A 165 -24.25 16.82 2.64
CA GLY A 165 -24.29 18.28 2.44
C GLY A 165 -22.92 18.96 2.54
N GLY A 166 -21.83 18.29 2.12
CA GLY A 166 -20.46 18.80 2.20
C GLY A 166 -19.79 18.66 3.57
N VAL A 167 -20.48 18.05 4.55
CA VAL A 167 -19.97 17.84 5.91
C VAL A 167 -19.61 16.37 6.11
N GLU A 168 -18.40 16.12 6.62
CA GLU A 168 -17.93 14.78 6.98
C GLU A 168 -18.69 14.22 8.20
N ASN A 169 -19.08 12.98 8.12
CA ASN A 169 -19.76 12.22 9.17
C ASN A 169 -19.22 10.79 9.23
N SER A 170 -19.43 10.10 10.33
CA SER A 170 -19.33 8.65 10.37
C SER A 170 -20.43 8.04 9.51
N ARG A 171 -20.13 6.94 8.84
CA ARG A 171 -21.09 6.23 7.98
C ARG A 171 -21.71 5.06 8.73
N LEU A 172 -23.02 4.93 8.68
CA LEU A 172 -23.77 3.81 9.19
C LEU A 172 -24.54 3.13 8.06
N ILE A 173 -24.20 1.90 7.74
CA ILE A 173 -24.98 1.05 6.85
C ILE A 173 -25.85 0.15 7.70
N VAL A 174 -27.17 0.35 7.68
CA VAL A 174 -28.17 -0.51 8.33
C VAL A 174 -28.69 -1.51 7.31
N PRO A 175 -28.31 -2.79 7.40
CA PRO A 175 -28.75 -3.79 6.45
C PRO A 175 -30.21 -4.19 6.70
N ASP A 176 -30.90 -4.70 5.67
CA ASP A 176 -32.21 -5.33 5.87
C ASP A 176 -32.07 -6.57 6.78
N CYS A 177 -32.52 -6.47 7.99
CA CYS A 177 -32.46 -7.55 8.98
C CYS A 177 -33.38 -8.76 8.64
N ASN A 178 -34.27 -8.64 7.65
CA ASN A 178 -35.08 -9.76 7.14
C ASN A 178 -34.30 -10.64 6.13
N LEU A 179 -33.15 -10.17 5.65
CA LEU A 179 -32.26 -11.00 4.86
C LEU A 179 -31.40 -11.88 5.79
N PRO A 180 -31.19 -13.16 5.44
CA PRO A 180 -30.25 -13.98 6.20
C PRO A 180 -28.84 -13.53 6.05
N LEU A 181 -27.96 -13.91 6.99
CA LEU A 181 -26.55 -13.56 7.01
C LEU A 181 -25.68 -14.80 7.05
N LEU A 182 -24.57 -14.78 6.31
CA LEU A 182 -23.50 -15.75 6.37
C LEU A 182 -22.26 -15.13 7.04
N THR A 183 -21.72 -15.82 8.04
CA THR A 183 -20.52 -15.36 8.77
C THR A 183 -19.51 -16.49 8.88
N SER A 184 -18.26 -16.25 8.52
CA SER A 184 -17.15 -17.18 8.78
C SER A 184 -16.89 -17.22 10.29
N VAL A 185 -17.05 -18.38 10.93
CA VAL A 185 -16.85 -18.55 12.37
C VAL A 185 -15.59 -19.33 12.71
N ARG A 186 -15.09 -20.09 11.77
CA ARG A 186 -13.83 -20.80 11.86
C ARG A 186 -13.29 -21.05 10.47
N ASN A 187 -12.01 -20.77 10.29
CA ASN A 187 -11.29 -21.17 9.09
C ASN A 187 -9.89 -21.66 9.46
N SER A 188 -9.38 -22.62 8.71
CA SER A 188 -8.00 -23.06 8.83
C SER A 188 -7.57 -23.76 7.54
N ALA A 189 -6.30 -23.61 7.22
CA ALA A 189 -5.67 -24.40 6.16
C ALA A 189 -4.28 -24.83 6.63
N SER A 190 -3.79 -25.95 6.15
CA SER A 190 -2.51 -26.52 6.56
C SER A 190 -1.69 -27.00 5.38
N ALA A 191 -0.39 -27.12 5.60
CA ALA A 191 0.62 -27.45 4.58
C ALA A 191 0.40 -28.78 3.87
N ASP A 192 -0.33 -29.72 4.50
CA ASP A 192 -0.71 -31.03 3.93
C ASP A 192 -1.92 -30.96 2.97
N GLY A 193 -2.41 -29.76 2.68
CA GLY A 193 -3.53 -29.54 1.77
C GLY A 193 -4.89 -29.74 2.42
N ALA A 194 -5.00 -29.69 3.76
CA ALA A 194 -6.30 -29.65 4.42
C ALA A 194 -6.83 -28.21 4.47
N LEU A 195 -8.12 -28.05 4.18
CA LEU A 195 -8.86 -26.79 4.27
C LEU A 195 -10.15 -27.02 5.03
N GLU A 196 -10.38 -26.26 6.07
CA GLU A 196 -11.59 -26.29 6.90
C GLU A 196 -12.21 -24.91 6.98
N LEU A 197 -13.52 -24.83 6.76
CA LEU A 197 -14.30 -23.62 6.91
C LEU A 197 -15.63 -23.96 7.57
N ASP A 198 -15.99 -23.24 8.63
CA ASP A 198 -17.30 -23.27 9.25
C ASP A 198 -17.98 -21.90 9.05
N VAL A 199 -19.14 -21.89 8.40
CA VAL A 199 -19.95 -20.70 8.15
C VAL A 199 -21.24 -20.81 8.92
N ARG A 200 -21.53 -19.81 9.74
CA ARG A 200 -22.82 -19.67 10.41
C ARG A 200 -23.82 -19.02 9.46
N TYR A 201 -24.95 -19.68 9.29
CA TYR A 201 -26.13 -19.10 8.73
C TYR A 201 -26.98 -18.56 9.88
N THR A 202 -27.21 -17.26 9.89
CA THR A 202 -28.15 -16.60 10.80
C THR A 202 -29.38 -16.19 10.00
N ASP A 203 -30.57 -16.66 10.42
CA ASP A 203 -31.81 -16.38 9.70
C ASP A 203 -32.20 -14.89 9.82
N GLY A 204 -32.95 -14.40 8.85
CA GLY A 204 -33.55 -13.07 8.94
C GLY A 204 -34.56 -13.00 10.11
N ALA A 205 -34.87 -11.77 10.52
CA ALA A 205 -35.73 -11.49 11.69
C ALA A 205 -37.11 -12.18 11.62
N GLU A 206 -37.61 -12.52 10.45
CA GLU A 206 -38.86 -13.26 10.25
C GLU A 206 -38.79 -14.76 10.64
N GLY A 207 -37.60 -15.32 10.84
CA GLY A 207 -37.42 -16.70 11.32
C GLY A 207 -37.94 -17.79 10.37
N ARG A 208 -37.80 -17.61 9.05
CA ARG A 208 -38.33 -18.54 8.03
C ARG A 208 -37.55 -19.86 7.91
N GLY A 209 -36.33 -19.89 8.41
CA GLY A 209 -35.41 -21.01 8.33
C GLY A 209 -34.65 -21.07 7.02
N ALA A 210 -33.48 -21.72 7.05
CA ALA A 210 -32.65 -21.95 5.88
C ALA A 210 -33.26 -22.97 4.93
N ASP A 211 -33.16 -22.77 3.62
CA ASP A 211 -33.40 -23.79 2.60
C ASP A 211 -32.12 -24.58 2.35
N PRO A 212 -32.05 -25.87 2.77
CA PRO A 212 -30.87 -26.69 2.56
C PRO A 212 -30.49 -26.86 1.09
N ALA A 213 -31.46 -26.83 0.17
CA ALA A 213 -31.23 -26.97 -1.26
C ALA A 213 -30.58 -25.70 -1.89
N SER A 214 -30.64 -24.57 -1.19
CA SER A 214 -30.03 -23.31 -1.63
C SER A 214 -28.56 -23.20 -1.26
N VAL A 215 -28.07 -24.02 -0.31
CA VAL A 215 -26.66 -23.95 0.14
C VAL A 215 -25.74 -24.41 -0.98
N ARG A 216 -24.89 -23.50 -1.45
CA ARG A 216 -23.88 -23.74 -2.46
C ARG A 216 -22.54 -23.22 -1.98
N VAL A 217 -21.50 -24.02 -2.21
CA VAL A 217 -20.13 -23.59 -1.94
C VAL A 217 -19.29 -23.93 -3.19
N THR A 218 -18.62 -22.92 -3.71
CA THR A 218 -17.66 -23.11 -4.81
C THR A 218 -16.24 -22.83 -4.34
N LEU A 219 -15.25 -23.42 -4.99
CA LEU A 219 -13.83 -23.24 -4.75
C LEU A 219 -13.15 -22.81 -6.05
N SER A 220 -12.32 -21.79 -6.02
CA SER A 220 -11.50 -21.35 -7.15
C SER A 220 -10.08 -21.07 -6.68
N PRO A 221 -9.03 -21.53 -7.38
CA PRO A 221 -9.07 -22.41 -8.53
C PRO A 221 -9.53 -23.84 -8.18
N GLY A 222 -10.05 -24.55 -9.15
CA GLY A 222 -10.46 -25.95 -9.00
C GLY A 222 -11.89 -26.15 -8.53
N SER A 223 -12.15 -27.25 -7.81
CA SER A 223 -13.46 -27.63 -7.30
C SER A 223 -13.36 -28.40 -5.98
N LEU A 224 -14.39 -28.33 -5.16
CA LEU A 224 -14.47 -29.08 -3.92
C LEU A 224 -14.71 -30.58 -4.21
N PRO A 225 -14.07 -31.49 -3.45
CA PRO A 225 -14.38 -32.93 -3.53
C PRO A 225 -15.86 -33.21 -3.20
N ALA A 226 -16.40 -34.31 -3.75
CA ALA A 226 -17.75 -34.74 -3.43
C ALA A 226 -17.89 -35.01 -1.92
N GLY A 227 -18.94 -34.48 -1.32
CA GLY A 227 -19.21 -34.61 0.12
C GLY A 227 -18.38 -33.67 1.02
N ALA A 228 -17.59 -32.77 0.44
CA ALA A 228 -16.84 -31.79 1.22
C ALA A 228 -17.71 -30.77 1.96
N VAL A 229 -18.94 -30.56 1.51
CA VAL A 229 -19.88 -29.58 2.09
C VAL A 229 -20.99 -30.32 2.85
N THR A 230 -21.21 -29.92 4.09
CA THR A 230 -22.33 -30.38 4.91
C THR A 230 -23.05 -29.20 5.54
N PHE A 231 -24.36 -29.29 5.70
CA PHE A 231 -25.17 -28.28 6.37
C PHE A 231 -25.96 -28.88 7.55
N ASP A 232 -25.61 -28.45 8.73
CA ASP A 232 -26.33 -28.75 9.97
C ASP A 232 -27.43 -27.70 10.15
N ARG A 233 -28.64 -28.05 9.74
CA ARG A 233 -29.78 -27.12 9.79
C ARG A 233 -30.16 -26.70 11.22
N ALA A 234 -30.02 -27.60 12.18
CA ALA A 234 -30.41 -27.31 13.57
C ALA A 234 -29.43 -26.31 14.21
N ALA A 235 -28.14 -26.45 13.89
CA ALA A 235 -27.11 -25.53 14.38
C ALA A 235 -26.94 -24.29 13.49
N GLY A 236 -27.56 -24.23 12.29
CA GLY A 236 -27.33 -23.19 11.30
C GLY A 236 -25.88 -23.15 10.82
N LEU A 237 -25.21 -24.33 10.66
CA LEU A 237 -23.78 -24.39 10.41
C LEU A 237 -23.46 -25.12 9.11
N ILE A 238 -22.89 -24.38 8.15
CA ILE A 238 -22.35 -24.93 6.91
C ILE A 238 -20.89 -25.27 7.17
N ARG A 239 -20.48 -26.52 6.98
CA ARG A 239 -19.10 -26.96 7.16
C ARG A 239 -18.52 -27.39 5.83
N VAL A 240 -17.33 -26.89 5.54
CA VAL A 240 -16.51 -27.29 4.38
C VAL A 240 -15.26 -27.99 4.89
N ARG A 241 -15.00 -29.18 4.37
CA ARG A 241 -13.81 -29.98 4.70
C ARG A 241 -13.22 -30.54 3.42
N ALA A 242 -12.07 -30.05 3.00
CA ALA A 242 -11.33 -30.52 1.84
C ALA A 242 -9.95 -31.01 2.26
N ARG A 243 -9.38 -31.93 1.53
CA ARG A 243 -8.03 -32.47 1.73
C ARG A 243 -7.32 -32.69 0.41
N GLY A 244 -5.99 -32.72 0.44
CA GLY A 244 -5.17 -32.97 -0.76
C GLY A 244 -5.16 -31.78 -1.72
N LEU A 245 -5.48 -30.58 -1.25
CA LEU A 245 -5.38 -29.37 -2.05
C LEU A 245 -3.90 -28.99 -2.26
N ALA A 246 -3.57 -28.47 -3.42
CA ALA A 246 -2.24 -27.95 -3.69
C ALA A 246 -1.94 -26.68 -2.85
N ARG A 247 -0.66 -26.41 -2.63
CA ARG A 247 -0.25 -25.13 -1.98
C ARG A 247 -0.47 -23.99 -2.95
N THR A 248 -1.45 -23.17 -2.66
CA THR A 248 -1.82 -21.97 -3.42
C THR A 248 -2.90 -21.21 -2.66
N ARG A 249 -3.36 -20.10 -3.21
CA ARG A 249 -4.53 -19.37 -2.73
C ARG A 249 -5.81 -19.92 -3.34
N TYR A 250 -6.81 -20.07 -2.49
CA TYR A 250 -8.17 -20.45 -2.86
C TYR A 250 -9.16 -19.36 -2.45
N THR A 251 -10.23 -19.22 -3.21
CA THR A 251 -11.39 -18.41 -2.81
C THR A 251 -12.62 -19.31 -2.76
N LEU A 252 -13.23 -19.42 -1.57
CA LEU A 252 -14.52 -20.04 -1.40
C LEU A 252 -15.61 -18.99 -1.52
N ARG A 253 -16.69 -19.32 -2.23
CA ARG A 253 -17.91 -18.51 -2.28
C ARG A 253 -19.05 -19.33 -1.72
N VAL A 254 -19.73 -18.78 -0.72
CA VAL A 254 -20.82 -19.45 0.00
C VAL A 254 -22.10 -18.69 -0.23
N ASP A 255 -23.12 -19.39 -0.71
CA ASP A 255 -24.46 -18.87 -0.94
C ASP A 255 -25.47 -19.67 -0.11
N ALA A 256 -26.49 -19.00 0.41
CA ALA A 256 -27.64 -19.62 1.04
C ALA A 256 -28.86 -18.68 0.98
N SER A 257 -30.06 -19.25 1.11
CA SER A 257 -31.31 -18.49 1.17
C SER A 257 -32.27 -19.08 2.21
N THR A 258 -33.27 -18.30 2.60
CA THR A 258 -34.41 -18.79 3.39
C THR A 258 -35.29 -19.71 2.56
N VAL A 259 -36.13 -20.51 3.22
CA VAL A 259 -37.23 -21.30 2.58
C VAL A 259 -38.13 -20.42 1.71
N GLY A 260 -38.28 -19.14 2.04
CA GLY A 260 -39.02 -18.15 1.24
C GLY A 260 -38.23 -17.52 0.08
N GLY A 261 -36.99 -17.98 -0.22
CA GLY A 261 -36.18 -17.52 -1.34
C GLY A 261 -35.42 -16.20 -1.14
N ARG A 262 -35.45 -15.61 0.07
CA ARG A 262 -34.63 -14.44 0.39
C ARG A 262 -33.16 -14.87 0.49
N ARG A 263 -32.29 -14.26 -0.30
CA ARG A 263 -30.88 -14.62 -0.41
C ARG A 263 -30.04 -13.86 0.62
N ALA A 264 -29.10 -14.55 1.25
CA ALA A 264 -28.00 -13.90 1.94
C ALA A 264 -27.08 -13.19 0.94
N GLN A 265 -26.38 -12.16 1.39
CA GLN A 265 -25.23 -11.69 0.67
C GLN A 265 -24.21 -12.83 0.56
N GLN A 266 -23.65 -13.06 -0.64
CA GLN A 266 -22.63 -14.07 -0.84
C GLN A 266 -21.42 -13.81 0.07
N LEU A 267 -21.01 -14.83 0.83
CA LEU A 267 -19.79 -14.76 1.62
C LEU A 267 -18.63 -15.24 0.76
N ILE A 268 -17.62 -14.37 0.62
CA ILE A 268 -16.34 -14.66 -0.08
C ILE A 268 -15.30 -14.92 1.00
N VAL A 269 -14.62 -16.06 0.94
CA VAL A 269 -13.62 -16.47 1.93
C VAL A 269 -12.30 -16.81 1.23
N PRO A 270 -11.37 -15.85 1.15
CA PRO A 270 -10.05 -16.09 0.60
C PRO A 270 -9.17 -16.85 1.60
N MET A 271 -8.52 -17.92 1.13
CA MET A 271 -7.71 -18.80 1.98
C MET A 271 -6.43 -19.23 1.30
N TRP A 272 -5.32 -19.22 2.04
CA TRP A 272 -4.05 -19.76 1.61
C TRP A 272 -3.80 -21.15 2.21
N VAL A 273 -3.45 -22.11 1.35
CA VAL A 273 -2.85 -23.39 1.73
C VAL A 273 -1.34 -23.24 1.57
N GLU A 274 -0.64 -23.05 2.70
CA GLU A 274 0.78 -22.73 2.71
C GLU A 274 1.52 -23.41 3.87
N GLU A 275 2.84 -23.45 3.81
CA GLU A 275 3.65 -24.16 4.80
C GLU A 275 3.70 -23.45 6.17
N THR A 276 3.81 -22.14 6.12
CA THR A 276 3.81 -21.27 7.28
C THR A 276 2.97 -20.04 6.99
N PRO A 277 2.21 -19.52 7.97
CA PRO A 277 1.46 -18.29 7.79
C PRO A 277 2.38 -17.14 7.37
N TYR A 278 2.04 -16.54 6.24
CA TYR A 278 2.79 -15.43 5.66
C TYR A 278 2.47 -14.12 6.38
N GLU A 279 3.48 -13.30 6.53
CA GLU A 279 3.38 -11.88 6.87
C GLU A 279 4.04 -11.03 5.79
N TRP A 280 3.50 -9.85 5.51
CA TRP A 280 3.95 -9.00 4.40
C TRP A 280 5.43 -8.63 4.49
N GLY A 281 6.02 -8.62 5.67
CA GLY A 281 7.46 -8.45 5.87
C GLY A 281 8.34 -9.66 5.54
N ASP A 282 7.80 -10.81 5.14
CA ASP A 282 8.58 -12.05 4.96
C ASP A 282 9.46 -12.06 3.72
N GLY A 283 9.25 -11.15 2.76
CA GLY A 283 10.12 -11.02 1.59
C GLY A 283 9.98 -9.68 0.89
N PRO A 284 10.77 -9.45 -0.17
CA PRO A 284 10.64 -8.26 -0.97
C PRO A 284 9.33 -8.19 -1.76
N LEU A 285 8.84 -6.98 -1.97
CA LEU A 285 7.89 -6.61 -3.00
C LEU A 285 8.67 -6.29 -4.28
N TYR A 286 8.26 -6.83 -5.41
CA TYR A 286 8.88 -6.53 -6.70
C TYR A 286 7.89 -5.77 -7.59
N PHE A 287 8.25 -4.58 -8.03
CA PHE A 287 7.44 -3.78 -8.93
C PHE A 287 7.70 -4.18 -10.39
N VAL A 288 6.71 -4.82 -10.99
CA VAL A 288 6.67 -5.15 -12.42
C VAL A 288 5.99 -4.01 -13.16
N PHE A 289 6.74 -3.28 -13.99
CA PHE A 289 6.17 -2.34 -14.94
C PHE A 289 5.82 -3.11 -16.22
N THR A 290 4.57 -3.55 -16.35
CA THR A 290 4.11 -4.61 -17.26
C THR A 290 4.59 -4.41 -18.70
N ASP A 291 4.32 -3.25 -19.31
CA ASP A 291 4.71 -2.96 -20.69
C ASP A 291 6.22 -3.02 -20.96
N ARG A 292 7.03 -2.84 -19.93
CA ARG A 292 8.50 -2.75 -20.02
C ARG A 292 9.21 -4.01 -19.54
N PHE A 293 8.49 -4.93 -18.91
CA PHE A 293 9.13 -6.06 -18.24
C PHE A 293 9.51 -7.16 -19.24
N ARG A 294 8.53 -7.78 -19.88
CA ARG A 294 8.78 -8.89 -20.84
C ARG A 294 7.61 -9.07 -21.79
N ASN A 295 7.90 -9.15 -23.08
CA ASN A 295 6.94 -9.53 -24.11
C ASN A 295 6.81 -11.06 -24.15
N GLY A 296 5.62 -11.58 -23.91
CA GLY A 296 5.29 -13.01 -23.98
C GLY A 296 4.36 -13.35 -25.14
N ASN A 297 3.66 -12.34 -25.70
CA ASN A 297 2.72 -12.51 -26.79
C ASN A 297 2.84 -11.38 -27.83
N PRO A 298 3.67 -11.52 -28.86
CA PRO A 298 3.85 -10.46 -29.84
C PRO A 298 2.62 -10.16 -30.70
N LEU A 299 1.51 -10.88 -30.52
CA LEU A 299 0.27 -10.65 -31.27
C LEU A 299 -0.58 -9.52 -30.69
N ASN A 300 -0.33 -9.11 -29.43
CA ASN A 300 -0.98 -7.99 -28.79
C ASN A 300 -0.14 -6.71 -28.82
N ASP A 301 1.06 -6.77 -29.41
CA ASP A 301 1.90 -5.57 -29.59
C ASP A 301 1.19 -4.52 -30.43
N GLY A 302 1.25 -3.28 -29.96
CA GLY A 302 0.71 -2.12 -30.68
C GLY A 302 1.54 -0.88 -30.38
N ARG A 303 1.45 0.10 -31.27
CA ARG A 303 2.06 1.42 -31.06
C ARG A 303 1.07 2.48 -31.49
N VAL A 304 1.04 3.58 -30.76
CA VAL A 304 0.24 4.74 -31.17
C VAL A 304 0.83 5.40 -32.42
N GLY A 305 2.16 5.43 -32.50
CA GLY A 305 2.87 6.06 -33.60
C GLY A 305 2.86 7.59 -33.52
N GLY A 306 3.80 8.21 -34.23
CA GLY A 306 3.93 9.68 -34.26
C GLY A 306 4.43 10.31 -32.96
N ILE A 307 4.85 9.51 -31.99
CA ILE A 307 5.47 9.91 -30.73
C ILE A 307 6.85 9.24 -30.57
N ALA A 308 7.64 9.69 -29.60
CA ALA A 308 8.95 9.10 -29.37
C ALA A 308 8.82 7.63 -28.94
N PRO A 309 9.64 6.70 -29.47
CA PRO A 309 9.55 5.26 -29.13
C PRO A 309 9.69 4.96 -27.64
N ILE A 310 10.44 5.77 -26.91
CA ILE A 310 10.62 5.66 -25.46
C ILE A 310 9.33 5.97 -24.68
N ALA A 311 8.41 6.78 -25.27
CA ALA A 311 7.13 7.18 -24.71
C ALA A 311 5.95 6.39 -25.29
N ASP A 312 6.21 5.36 -26.09
CA ASP A 312 5.21 4.49 -26.73
C ASP A 312 5.20 3.10 -26.10
N TRP A 313 4.24 2.25 -26.45
CA TRP A 313 4.15 0.86 -26.03
C TRP A 313 5.38 0.05 -26.47
N ASN A 314 5.82 -0.88 -25.63
CA ASN A 314 6.99 -1.75 -25.87
C ASN A 314 6.64 -3.25 -25.85
N GLY A 315 5.39 -3.63 -25.65
CA GLY A 315 4.89 -4.99 -25.82
C GLY A 315 5.09 -5.92 -24.62
N GLY A 316 5.52 -5.42 -23.45
CA GLY A 316 5.48 -6.24 -22.24
C GLY A 316 4.05 -6.54 -21.82
N ASP A 317 3.77 -7.79 -21.34
CA ASP A 317 2.42 -8.30 -21.16
C ASP A 317 2.31 -9.32 -20.00
N PHE A 318 1.08 -9.73 -19.67
CA PHE A 318 0.81 -10.73 -18.62
C PHE A 318 1.42 -12.09 -18.93
N ALA A 319 1.50 -12.47 -20.20
CA ALA A 319 2.12 -13.72 -20.63
C ALA A 319 3.63 -13.73 -20.36
N GLY A 320 4.31 -12.60 -20.58
CA GLY A 320 5.73 -12.43 -20.30
C GLY A 320 6.04 -12.47 -18.80
N VAL A 321 5.21 -11.84 -17.96
CA VAL A 321 5.33 -11.92 -16.49
C VAL A 321 5.09 -13.37 -16.03
N THR A 322 4.07 -14.03 -16.57
CA THR A 322 3.77 -15.45 -16.26
C THR A 322 4.93 -16.37 -16.65
N ALA A 323 5.59 -16.10 -17.78
CA ALA A 323 6.77 -16.86 -18.19
C ALA A 323 7.93 -16.68 -17.20
N ALA A 324 8.17 -15.45 -16.71
CA ALA A 324 9.20 -15.18 -15.70
C ALA A 324 8.91 -15.86 -14.36
N LEU A 325 7.63 -15.94 -13.94
CA LEU A 325 7.21 -16.72 -12.78
C LEU A 325 7.57 -18.18 -12.95
N ARG A 326 7.19 -18.81 -14.06
CA ARG A 326 7.47 -20.24 -14.37
C ARG A 326 8.96 -20.56 -14.43
N GLU A 327 9.79 -19.61 -14.87
CA GLU A 327 11.26 -19.72 -14.89
C GLU A 327 11.89 -19.53 -13.50
N GLY A 328 11.11 -19.17 -12.48
CA GLY A 328 11.57 -18.92 -11.12
C GLY A 328 12.41 -17.67 -10.97
N TYR A 329 12.24 -16.67 -11.85
CA TYR A 329 12.99 -15.42 -11.80
C TYR A 329 12.80 -14.70 -10.44
N PHE A 330 11.56 -14.60 -9.99
CA PHE A 330 11.20 -13.96 -8.73
C PHE A 330 11.60 -14.78 -7.51
N ASP A 331 11.52 -16.12 -7.60
CA ASP A 331 11.99 -17.02 -6.53
C ASP A 331 13.48 -16.85 -6.27
N GLN A 332 14.27 -16.70 -7.34
CA GLN A 332 15.72 -16.48 -7.25
C GLN A 332 16.06 -15.14 -6.56
N LEU A 333 15.18 -14.16 -6.61
CA LEU A 333 15.28 -12.88 -5.92
C LEU A 333 14.70 -12.91 -4.49
N GLY A 334 14.11 -14.03 -4.06
CA GLY A 334 13.45 -14.16 -2.77
C GLY A 334 12.16 -13.34 -2.66
N VAL A 335 11.57 -12.92 -3.78
CA VAL A 335 10.35 -12.13 -3.86
C VAL A 335 9.18 -12.91 -3.27
N LYS A 336 8.33 -12.23 -2.50
CA LYS A 336 7.11 -12.79 -1.90
C LYS A 336 5.85 -12.04 -2.29
N ALA A 337 6.00 -10.90 -2.96
CA ALA A 337 4.88 -10.16 -3.51
C ALA A 337 5.28 -9.46 -4.81
N LEU A 338 4.36 -9.38 -5.77
CA LEU A 338 4.47 -8.55 -6.96
C LEU A 338 3.55 -7.34 -6.82
N TRP A 339 3.99 -6.18 -7.26
CA TRP A 339 3.17 -5.05 -7.60
C TRP A 339 3.17 -4.92 -9.12
N LEU A 340 2.03 -5.11 -9.77
CA LEU A 340 1.85 -4.86 -11.20
C LEU A 340 1.49 -3.40 -11.42
N SER A 341 2.08 -2.73 -12.42
CA SER A 341 1.57 -1.44 -12.91
C SER A 341 0.08 -1.54 -13.20
N PRO A 342 -0.68 -0.42 -13.26
CA PRO A 342 -2.13 -0.48 -13.39
C PRO A 342 -2.58 -1.44 -14.49
N VAL A 343 -3.52 -2.32 -14.16
CA VAL A 343 -3.98 -3.40 -15.06
C VAL A 343 -5.21 -3.00 -15.88
N ASN A 344 -5.83 -1.87 -15.56
CA ASN A 344 -7.02 -1.35 -16.24
C ASN A 344 -6.73 -0.99 -17.69
N SER A 345 -7.74 -1.10 -18.55
CA SER A 345 -7.69 -0.57 -19.93
C SER A 345 -7.38 0.93 -19.91
N ASN A 346 -6.53 1.35 -20.84
CA ASN A 346 -6.10 2.72 -21.05
C ASN A 346 -6.50 3.23 -22.44
N THR A 347 -6.41 4.54 -22.63
CA THR A 347 -6.65 5.09 -23.98
C THR A 347 -5.58 4.62 -24.96
N HIS A 348 -5.99 4.24 -26.15
CA HIS A 348 -5.09 3.92 -27.25
C HIS A 348 -4.69 5.18 -28.08
N ASN A 349 -5.10 6.36 -27.63
CA ASN A 349 -4.68 7.63 -28.20
C ASN A 349 -3.48 8.18 -27.44
N SER A 350 -2.67 9.03 -28.11
CA SER A 350 -1.63 9.76 -27.40
C SER A 350 -2.20 10.95 -26.62
N GLY A 351 -1.69 11.13 -25.41
CA GLY A 351 -1.86 12.35 -24.61
C GLY A 351 -0.67 13.30 -24.77
N ARG A 352 -0.89 14.61 -24.59
CA ARG A 352 0.21 15.57 -24.52
C ARG A 352 0.64 15.78 -23.09
N GLY A 353 1.93 15.62 -22.86
CA GLY A 353 2.54 16.03 -21.62
C GLY A 353 2.67 17.54 -21.47
N GLY A 354 2.98 18.04 -20.25
CA GLY A 354 3.24 19.47 -20.02
C GLY A 354 4.53 19.96 -20.65
N ASP A 355 5.42 19.04 -21.03
CA ASP A 355 6.57 19.32 -21.89
C ASP A 355 6.19 19.42 -23.38
N GLY A 356 4.90 19.30 -23.70
CA GLY A 356 4.36 19.37 -25.06
C GLY A 356 4.59 18.13 -25.92
N ARG A 357 5.28 17.09 -25.38
CA ARG A 357 5.53 15.82 -26.09
C ARG A 357 4.32 14.91 -26.04
N GLY A 358 4.26 13.98 -26.99
CA GLY A 358 3.23 12.93 -27.01
C GLY A 358 3.67 11.71 -26.21
N TYR A 359 2.70 11.10 -25.51
CA TYR A 359 2.86 9.89 -24.73
C TYR A 359 1.71 8.92 -25.01
N ALA A 360 1.98 7.64 -25.00
CA ALA A 360 0.95 6.59 -25.02
C ALA A 360 0.55 6.18 -23.61
N GLY A 361 -0.57 5.46 -23.46
CA GLY A 361 -1.09 4.97 -22.18
C GLY A 361 -0.35 3.75 -21.61
N TYR A 362 0.84 3.41 -22.10
CA TYR A 362 1.62 2.21 -21.74
C TYR A 362 1.88 2.05 -20.23
N HIS A 363 1.77 3.13 -19.51
CA HIS A 363 2.04 3.19 -18.07
C HIS A 363 0.84 2.78 -17.20
N GLY A 364 -0.39 2.80 -17.75
CA GLY A 364 -1.59 2.39 -17.03
C GLY A 364 -2.33 3.48 -16.27
N TYR A 365 -1.78 4.70 -16.15
CA TYR A 365 -2.34 5.76 -15.31
C TYR A 365 -3.41 6.62 -16.00
N TRP A 366 -3.89 6.20 -17.16
CA TRP A 366 -5.01 6.84 -17.89
C TRP A 366 -6.19 5.89 -18.05
N PRO A 367 -6.77 5.37 -16.96
CA PRO A 367 -7.82 4.36 -17.04
C PRO A 367 -9.03 4.88 -17.79
N ASN A 368 -9.48 4.14 -18.80
CA ASN A 368 -10.65 4.46 -19.61
C ASN A 368 -11.78 3.42 -19.49
N GLN A 369 -11.56 2.34 -18.74
CA GLN A 369 -12.59 1.35 -18.39
C GLN A 369 -12.43 0.91 -16.94
N PRO A 370 -13.56 0.68 -16.21
CA PRO A 370 -13.49 0.37 -14.77
C PRO A 370 -13.07 -1.06 -14.48
N ARG A 371 -13.48 -2.05 -15.30
CA ARG A 371 -13.39 -3.48 -15.01
C ARG A 371 -12.93 -4.29 -16.21
N ASP A 372 -12.03 -3.73 -17.01
CA ASP A 372 -11.45 -4.37 -18.17
C ASP A 372 -9.95 -4.17 -18.19
N THR A 373 -9.21 -5.15 -18.73
CA THR A 373 -7.77 -5.08 -18.91
C THR A 373 -7.42 -4.41 -20.23
N ASP A 374 -6.22 -3.83 -20.33
CA ASP A 374 -5.74 -3.31 -21.61
C ASP A 374 -5.35 -4.47 -22.54
N SER A 375 -5.79 -4.38 -23.78
CA SER A 375 -5.51 -5.39 -24.80
C SER A 375 -4.02 -5.56 -25.13
N HIS A 376 -3.19 -4.54 -24.89
CA HIS A 376 -1.74 -4.63 -25.04
C HIS A 376 -1.08 -5.51 -23.97
N TRP A 377 -1.70 -5.62 -22.77
CA TRP A 377 -1.20 -6.48 -21.70
C TRP A 377 -1.83 -7.86 -21.67
N GLY A 378 -3.00 -8.00 -22.30
CA GLY A 378 -3.73 -9.26 -22.36
C GLY A 378 -5.13 -9.20 -21.75
N SER A 379 -5.81 -10.32 -21.80
CA SER A 379 -7.19 -10.50 -21.32
C SER A 379 -7.25 -10.65 -19.78
N LEU A 380 -8.46 -10.49 -19.24
CA LEU A 380 -8.75 -10.77 -17.84
C LEU A 380 -8.43 -12.23 -17.45
N ASP A 381 -8.59 -13.19 -18.36
CA ASP A 381 -8.25 -14.58 -18.11
C ASP A 381 -6.73 -14.81 -18.04
N GLU A 382 -5.95 -14.09 -18.86
CA GLU A 382 -4.48 -14.11 -18.76
C GLU A 382 -4.00 -13.47 -17.46
N LEU A 383 -4.64 -12.39 -16.98
CA LEU A 383 -4.36 -11.80 -15.67
C LEU A 383 -4.70 -12.77 -14.52
N ARG A 384 -5.84 -13.49 -14.60
CA ARG A 384 -6.17 -14.55 -13.63
C ARG A 384 -5.13 -15.65 -13.64
N ALA A 385 -4.68 -16.10 -14.82
CA ALA A 385 -3.65 -17.12 -14.95
C ALA A 385 -2.29 -16.67 -14.39
N LEU A 386 -1.94 -15.39 -14.54
CA LEU A 386 -0.76 -14.80 -13.91
C LEU A 386 -0.85 -14.87 -12.38
N ASN A 387 -1.98 -14.46 -11.80
CA ASN A 387 -2.19 -14.52 -10.36
C ASN A 387 -2.12 -15.96 -9.83
N GLU A 388 -2.77 -16.91 -10.51
CA GLU A 388 -2.71 -18.32 -10.14
C GLU A 388 -1.27 -18.88 -10.21
N GLU A 389 -0.47 -18.44 -11.21
CA GLU A 389 0.93 -18.83 -11.29
C GLU A 389 1.73 -18.25 -10.13
N ALA A 390 1.58 -16.96 -9.84
CA ALA A 390 2.23 -16.31 -8.69
C ALA A 390 1.88 -17.03 -7.38
N HIS A 391 0.61 -17.37 -7.17
CA HIS A 391 0.15 -18.07 -5.99
C HIS A 391 0.73 -19.48 -5.85
N ARG A 392 0.97 -20.20 -6.97
CA ARG A 392 1.67 -21.50 -6.94
C ARG A 392 3.11 -21.38 -6.44
N HIS A 393 3.75 -20.24 -6.66
CA HIS A 393 5.07 -19.89 -6.13
C HIS A 393 5.02 -19.29 -4.70
N GLY A 394 3.82 -19.18 -4.10
CA GLY A 394 3.64 -18.53 -2.80
C GLY A 394 3.86 -17.02 -2.83
N ILE A 395 3.72 -16.41 -4.00
CA ILE A 395 3.89 -14.97 -4.25
C ILE A 395 2.51 -14.31 -4.29
N ARG A 396 2.32 -13.23 -3.53
CA ARG A 396 1.12 -12.39 -3.52
C ARG A 396 1.15 -11.40 -4.67
N VAL A 397 -0.02 -10.93 -5.11
CA VAL A 397 -0.12 -9.95 -6.21
C VAL A 397 -0.91 -8.73 -5.77
N LEU A 398 -0.28 -7.55 -5.88
CA LEU A 398 -0.91 -6.26 -5.68
C LEU A 398 -1.13 -5.58 -7.04
N TYR A 399 -2.31 -4.99 -7.23
CA TYR A 399 -2.56 -4.13 -8.37
C TYR A 399 -2.34 -2.67 -8.01
N ASP A 400 -1.85 -1.91 -8.97
CA ASP A 400 -1.81 -0.45 -8.86
C ASP A 400 -3.22 0.11 -9.02
N MET A 401 -3.74 0.73 -7.98
CA MET A 401 -5.09 1.27 -7.92
C MET A 401 -5.05 2.77 -8.23
N VAL A 402 -5.45 3.13 -9.45
CA VAL A 402 -5.52 4.52 -9.93
C VAL A 402 -6.93 5.03 -9.72
N ASN A 403 -7.16 5.73 -8.62
CA ASN A 403 -8.48 6.20 -8.22
C ASN A 403 -8.56 7.72 -7.97
N ASN A 404 -7.44 8.44 -8.13
CA ASN A 404 -7.46 9.91 -8.05
C ASN A 404 -8.07 10.53 -9.30
N GLN A 405 -7.77 9.98 -10.48
CA GLN A 405 -8.23 10.49 -11.76
C GLN A 405 -8.71 9.36 -12.68
N LEU A 406 -9.51 9.73 -13.66
CA LEU A 406 -9.92 8.88 -14.78
C LEU A 406 -9.57 9.57 -16.10
N HIS A 407 -9.50 8.82 -17.20
CA HIS A 407 -9.38 9.46 -18.51
C HIS A 407 -10.73 10.03 -18.96
N ARG A 408 -10.74 11.09 -19.76
CA ARG A 408 -11.99 11.66 -20.31
C ARG A 408 -12.85 10.68 -21.12
N GLU A 409 -12.25 9.64 -21.68
CA GLU A 409 -12.96 8.57 -22.39
C GLU A 409 -13.68 7.60 -21.46
N HIS A 410 -13.39 7.63 -20.15
CA HIS A 410 -13.97 6.72 -19.18
C HIS A 410 -15.51 6.90 -19.12
N PRO A 411 -16.30 5.80 -19.11
CA PRO A 411 -17.76 5.89 -19.12
C PRO A 411 -18.31 6.69 -17.93
N TYR A 412 -17.67 6.65 -16.76
CA TYR A 412 -18.11 7.45 -15.61
C TYR A 412 -18.00 8.94 -15.87
N PHE A 413 -16.93 9.41 -16.51
CA PHE A 413 -16.84 10.82 -16.88
C PHE A 413 -17.87 11.19 -17.94
N GLN A 414 -18.05 10.35 -18.95
CA GLN A 414 -19.03 10.61 -20.02
C GLN A 414 -20.47 10.70 -19.48
N MET A 415 -20.82 9.88 -18.48
CA MET A 415 -22.17 9.86 -17.90
C MET A 415 -22.38 10.90 -16.79
N HIS A 416 -21.36 11.18 -15.96
CA HIS A 416 -21.53 11.86 -14.67
C HIS A 416 -20.72 13.16 -14.53
N GLN A 417 -20.14 13.71 -15.62
CA GLN A 417 -19.38 14.96 -15.57
C GLN A 417 -20.18 16.17 -15.02
N ARG A 418 -21.53 16.10 -15.03
CA ARG A 418 -22.42 17.14 -14.51
C ARG A 418 -23.06 16.79 -13.17
N ASP A 419 -22.78 15.63 -12.62
CA ASP A 419 -23.43 15.11 -11.42
C ASP A 419 -22.55 15.30 -10.17
N GLY A 420 -21.48 16.09 -10.28
CA GLY A 420 -20.54 16.36 -9.19
C GLY A 420 -19.63 15.18 -8.84
N TRP A 421 -19.47 14.21 -9.76
CA TRP A 421 -18.53 13.10 -9.59
C TRP A 421 -17.07 13.52 -9.73
N PHE A 422 -16.81 14.66 -10.36
CA PHE A 422 -15.49 15.18 -10.62
C PHE A 422 -15.34 16.59 -10.08
N ASN A 423 -14.15 16.92 -9.61
CA ASN A 423 -13.81 18.24 -9.12
C ASN A 423 -13.54 19.20 -10.29
N GLY A 424 -14.06 20.41 -10.21
CA GLY A 424 -13.82 21.46 -11.21
C GLY A 424 -14.28 21.10 -12.64
N ASP A 425 -13.69 21.78 -13.61
CA ASP A 425 -13.99 21.67 -15.04
C ASP A 425 -12.73 21.47 -15.91
N GLY A 426 -11.58 21.24 -15.28
CA GLY A 426 -10.28 21.13 -15.92
C GLY A 426 -9.56 22.45 -16.13
N SER A 427 -10.09 23.57 -15.62
CA SER A 427 -9.40 24.86 -15.64
C SER A 427 -8.25 24.94 -14.62
N CYS A 428 -8.34 24.17 -13.53
CA CYS A 428 -7.30 24.03 -12.51
C CYS A 428 -6.46 22.77 -12.81
N VAL A 429 -5.37 22.92 -13.54
CA VAL A 429 -4.39 21.85 -13.76
C VAL A 429 -3.28 21.99 -12.74
N CYS A 430 -2.95 20.87 -12.06
CA CYS A 430 -1.94 20.82 -11.02
C CYS A 430 -0.57 21.30 -11.52
N GLY A 431 0.11 22.13 -10.74
CA GLY A 431 1.36 22.78 -11.15
C GLY A 431 1.21 24.01 -12.01
N GLY A 432 -0.03 24.37 -12.40
CA GLY A 432 -0.33 25.63 -13.10
C GLY A 432 -0.23 26.87 -12.17
N PRO A 433 -0.26 28.09 -12.75
CA PRO A 433 0.04 29.32 -12.01
C PRO A 433 -0.88 29.62 -10.81
N MET A 434 -2.10 29.08 -10.78
CA MET A 434 -3.08 29.26 -9.69
C MET A 434 -3.52 27.94 -9.07
N CYS A 435 -2.86 26.84 -9.41
CA CYS A 435 -3.23 25.49 -9.02
C CYS A 435 -1.98 24.70 -8.66
N SER A 436 -1.23 25.15 -7.63
CA SER A 436 -0.04 24.43 -7.21
C SER A 436 -0.41 23.05 -6.66
N TRP A 437 0.53 22.12 -6.72
CA TRP A 437 0.38 20.77 -6.21
C TRP A 437 0.10 20.70 -4.71
N ASP A 438 0.61 21.67 -3.97
CA ASP A 438 0.51 21.70 -2.50
C ASP A 438 -0.69 22.52 -2.00
N ASP A 439 -1.12 23.55 -2.75
CA ASP A 439 -2.26 24.40 -2.35
C ASP A 439 -3.62 23.80 -2.73
N ARG A 440 -3.67 23.03 -3.82
CA ARG A 440 -4.90 22.44 -4.35
C ARG A 440 -4.77 20.91 -4.55
N PRO A 441 -4.25 20.15 -3.56
CA PRO A 441 -3.94 18.73 -3.75
C PRO A 441 -5.17 17.85 -4.00
N LEU A 442 -6.38 18.28 -3.56
CA LEU A 442 -7.59 17.45 -3.55
C LEU A 442 -8.57 17.75 -4.69
N ASP A 443 -8.26 18.71 -5.57
CA ASP A 443 -9.22 19.16 -6.57
C ASP A 443 -8.61 19.70 -7.88
N CYS A 444 -7.27 19.65 -8.01
CA CYS A 444 -6.64 19.97 -9.29
C CYS A 444 -6.57 18.74 -10.21
N TRP A 445 -6.80 18.92 -11.47
CA TRP A 445 -6.65 17.87 -12.48
C TRP A 445 -5.17 17.70 -12.83
N PHE A 446 -4.71 16.49 -12.89
CA PHE A 446 -3.32 16.22 -13.27
C PHE A 446 -2.99 16.69 -14.68
N THR A 447 -3.89 16.50 -15.61
CA THR A 447 -3.89 17.14 -16.95
C THR A 447 -5.31 17.47 -17.35
N ASN A 448 -5.46 18.24 -18.42
CA ASN A 448 -6.79 18.63 -18.94
C ASN A 448 -7.64 17.47 -19.45
N TYR A 449 -7.08 16.27 -19.62
CA TYR A 449 -7.79 15.05 -20.04
C TYR A 449 -7.91 14.00 -18.93
N LEU A 450 -7.46 14.31 -17.69
CA LEU A 450 -7.55 13.46 -16.52
C LEU A 450 -8.42 14.13 -15.44
N PRO A 451 -9.76 14.03 -15.57
CA PRO A 451 -10.70 14.50 -14.56
C PRO A 451 -10.38 13.93 -13.18
N ASP A 452 -10.31 14.82 -12.21
CA ASP A 452 -10.07 14.50 -10.81
C ASP A 452 -11.36 14.03 -10.13
N VAL A 453 -11.31 12.90 -9.39
CA VAL A 453 -12.48 12.26 -8.77
C VAL A 453 -12.86 12.98 -7.49
N ASN A 454 -14.11 13.41 -7.37
CA ASN A 454 -14.65 14.03 -6.17
C ASN A 454 -15.04 12.98 -5.11
N TRP A 455 -14.11 12.60 -4.29
CA TRP A 455 -14.30 11.60 -3.23
C TRP A 455 -15.30 12.02 -2.14
N THR A 456 -15.71 13.29 -2.09
CA THR A 456 -16.80 13.74 -1.18
C THR A 456 -18.19 13.45 -1.73
N ASN A 457 -18.31 13.11 -3.00
CA ASN A 457 -19.54 12.62 -3.62
C ASN A 457 -19.63 11.10 -3.40
N MET A 458 -20.57 10.67 -2.58
CA MET A 458 -20.71 9.26 -2.20
C MET A 458 -21.03 8.32 -3.37
N GLY A 459 -21.65 8.84 -4.44
CA GLY A 459 -21.95 8.06 -5.65
C GLY A 459 -20.68 7.54 -6.31
N VAL A 460 -19.73 8.45 -6.58
CA VAL A 460 -18.45 8.04 -7.17
C VAL A 460 -17.55 7.33 -6.17
N ALA A 461 -17.53 7.76 -4.90
CA ALA A 461 -16.72 7.12 -3.87
C ALA A 461 -17.06 5.64 -3.71
N ASP A 462 -18.35 5.31 -3.62
CA ASP A 462 -18.79 3.91 -3.53
C ASP A 462 -18.51 3.13 -4.81
N GLN A 463 -18.73 3.75 -5.99
CA GLN A 463 -18.47 3.08 -7.27
C GLN A 463 -17.00 2.72 -7.44
N MET A 464 -16.08 3.64 -7.14
CA MET A 464 -14.63 3.39 -7.23
C MET A 464 -14.18 2.28 -6.26
N LEU A 465 -14.76 2.25 -5.06
CA LEU A 465 -14.46 1.20 -4.08
C LEU A 465 -15.09 -0.15 -4.46
N ASP A 466 -16.27 -0.15 -5.07
CA ASP A 466 -16.89 -1.38 -5.60
C ASP A 466 -16.06 -1.95 -6.75
N ASP A 467 -15.47 -1.10 -7.59
CA ASP A 467 -14.56 -1.53 -8.66
C ASP A 467 -13.27 -2.13 -8.07
N ALA A 468 -12.69 -1.51 -7.04
CA ALA A 468 -11.53 -2.07 -6.36
C ALA A 468 -11.82 -3.47 -5.77
N MET A 469 -12.96 -3.62 -5.07
CA MET A 469 -13.35 -4.92 -4.53
C MET A 469 -13.69 -5.94 -5.61
N TRP A 470 -14.22 -5.50 -6.76
CA TRP A 470 -14.43 -6.36 -7.91
C TRP A 470 -13.11 -6.94 -8.44
N TRP A 471 -12.07 -6.12 -8.58
CA TRP A 471 -10.75 -6.59 -9.01
C TRP A 471 -10.19 -7.67 -8.07
N LEU A 472 -10.26 -7.48 -6.75
CA LEU A 472 -9.85 -8.51 -5.79
C LEU A 472 -10.62 -9.81 -5.91
N ASN A 473 -11.94 -9.72 -6.10
CA ASN A 473 -12.83 -10.88 -6.10
C ASN A 473 -12.79 -11.67 -7.41
N GLU A 474 -12.62 -10.98 -8.54
CA GLU A 474 -12.67 -11.61 -9.87
C GLU A 474 -11.32 -12.14 -10.33
N THR A 475 -10.24 -11.62 -9.81
CA THR A 475 -8.89 -12.01 -10.23
C THR A 475 -8.11 -12.75 -9.15
N ASN A 476 -8.62 -12.83 -7.93
CA ASN A 476 -7.90 -13.32 -6.76
C ASN A 476 -6.63 -12.51 -6.41
N ALA A 477 -6.57 -11.21 -6.69
CA ALA A 477 -5.46 -10.37 -6.21
C ALA A 477 -5.43 -10.27 -4.69
N ASP A 478 -4.29 -9.90 -4.10
CA ASP A 478 -4.07 -9.90 -2.64
C ASP A 478 -4.05 -8.51 -2.02
N GLY A 479 -4.29 -7.47 -2.81
CA GLY A 479 -4.34 -6.10 -2.32
C GLY A 479 -3.96 -5.08 -3.37
N PHE A 480 -3.57 -3.88 -2.92
CA PHE A 480 -3.32 -2.73 -3.79
C PHE A 480 -2.06 -1.96 -3.41
N ARG A 481 -1.37 -1.45 -4.40
CA ARG A 481 -0.66 -0.19 -4.29
C ARG A 481 -1.66 0.92 -4.62
N VAL A 482 -1.80 1.89 -3.73
CA VAL A 482 -2.74 2.99 -3.91
C VAL A 482 -1.98 4.20 -4.44
N ASP A 483 -2.33 4.63 -5.65
CA ASP A 483 -1.74 5.75 -6.36
C ASP A 483 -2.14 7.08 -5.73
N ALA A 484 -1.26 8.09 -5.79
CA ALA A 484 -1.53 9.49 -5.52
C ALA A 484 -2.34 9.78 -4.23
N VAL A 485 -2.03 9.08 -3.13
CA VAL A 485 -2.82 9.09 -1.89
C VAL A 485 -3.04 10.51 -1.35
N LYS A 486 -2.03 11.38 -1.39
CA LYS A 486 -2.15 12.77 -0.89
C LYS A 486 -3.11 13.64 -1.71
N HIS A 487 -3.50 13.18 -2.90
CA HIS A 487 -4.41 13.87 -3.80
C HIS A 487 -5.86 13.43 -3.67
N MET A 488 -6.12 12.40 -2.86
CA MET A 488 -7.48 11.95 -2.56
C MET A 488 -7.93 12.40 -1.17
N ASN A 489 -9.24 12.67 -1.03
CA ASN A 489 -9.82 12.88 0.29
C ASN A 489 -9.57 11.65 1.18
N PHE A 490 -9.34 11.87 2.48
CA PHE A 490 -9.05 10.81 3.45
C PHE A 490 -10.11 9.70 3.48
N LEU A 491 -11.37 10.03 3.15
CA LEU A 491 -12.46 9.06 2.99
C LEU A 491 -12.08 7.90 2.05
N ALA A 492 -11.33 8.17 0.96
CA ALA A 492 -10.91 7.14 0.01
C ALA A 492 -10.13 6.01 0.68
N THR A 493 -9.13 6.36 1.50
CA THR A 493 -8.27 5.39 2.20
C THR A 493 -8.99 4.73 3.38
N SER A 494 -9.78 5.48 4.13
CA SER A 494 -10.52 5.00 5.29
C SER A 494 -11.61 3.99 4.89
N ASN A 495 -12.44 4.33 3.89
CA ASN A 495 -13.49 3.44 3.41
C ASN A 495 -12.95 2.23 2.64
N LEU A 496 -11.83 2.38 1.91
CA LEU A 496 -11.13 1.23 1.33
C LEU A 496 -10.68 0.26 2.42
N ARG A 497 -10.07 0.78 3.49
CA ARG A 497 -9.62 -0.04 4.62
C ARG A 497 -10.78 -0.79 5.26
N ALA A 498 -11.89 -0.14 5.52
CA ALA A 498 -13.07 -0.77 6.09
C ALA A 498 -13.62 -1.92 5.21
N ARG A 499 -13.61 -1.74 3.88
CA ARG A 499 -14.04 -2.80 2.95
C ARG A 499 -13.08 -3.98 2.92
N LEU A 500 -11.78 -3.72 3.03
CA LEU A 500 -10.75 -4.77 3.10
C LEU A 500 -10.81 -5.53 4.42
N ASP A 501 -11.01 -4.85 5.55
CA ASP A 501 -11.20 -5.50 6.85
C ASP A 501 -12.44 -6.39 6.85
N ALA A 502 -13.55 -5.94 6.24
CA ALA A 502 -14.75 -6.76 6.06
C ALA A 502 -14.56 -7.94 5.09
N TRP A 503 -13.62 -7.82 4.14
CA TRP A 503 -13.27 -8.88 3.19
C TRP A 503 -12.36 -9.95 3.80
N GLU A 504 -11.65 -9.65 4.89
CA GLU A 504 -10.77 -10.59 5.60
C GLU A 504 -11.56 -11.63 6.40
N THR A 505 -12.25 -12.52 5.68
CA THR A 505 -13.13 -13.56 6.25
C THR A 505 -12.47 -14.93 6.36
N GLY A 506 -11.27 -15.09 5.78
CA GLY A 506 -10.43 -16.29 5.78
C GLY A 506 -9.09 -16.07 6.48
N ASN A 507 -8.07 -16.79 6.03
CA ASN A 507 -6.69 -16.61 6.49
C ASN A 507 -5.83 -15.78 5.51
N ALA A 508 -6.38 -15.37 4.37
CA ALA A 508 -5.73 -14.44 3.47
C ALA A 508 -5.89 -13.01 4.02
N ARG A 509 -4.79 -12.31 4.17
CA ARG A 509 -4.74 -10.94 4.68
C ARG A 509 -4.46 -9.98 3.54
N PRO A 510 -5.37 -9.05 3.22
CA PRO A 510 -5.13 -8.07 2.18
C PRO A 510 -4.04 -7.08 2.62
N TYR A 511 -3.37 -6.47 1.66
CA TYR A 511 -2.38 -5.43 1.95
C TYR A 511 -2.57 -4.23 1.04
N THR A 512 -2.38 -3.06 1.62
CA THR A 512 -2.32 -1.81 0.86
C THR A 512 -1.06 -1.05 1.22
N VAL A 513 -0.33 -0.63 0.20
CA VAL A 513 0.79 0.29 0.31
C VAL A 513 0.48 1.54 -0.51
N GLY A 514 0.50 2.70 0.13
CA GLY A 514 0.15 3.97 -0.52
C GLY A 514 1.35 4.73 -1.04
N GLU A 515 1.11 5.51 -2.08
CA GLU A 515 2.07 6.49 -2.54
C GLU A 515 1.69 7.87 -2.02
N THR A 516 2.45 8.35 -1.04
CA THR A 516 2.40 9.74 -0.59
C THR A 516 3.75 10.39 -0.90
N PHE A 517 3.90 10.84 -2.15
CA PHE A 517 5.15 11.45 -2.60
C PHE A 517 5.46 12.72 -1.80
N THR A 518 6.64 12.76 -1.15
CA THR A 518 7.05 13.87 -0.29
C THR A 518 8.58 14.00 -0.21
N GLY A 519 9.07 15.10 0.34
CA GLY A 519 10.48 15.32 0.64
C GLY A 519 10.99 14.55 1.86
N GLY A 520 12.25 14.77 2.22
CA GLY A 520 12.93 14.06 3.32
C GLY A 520 12.43 14.40 4.73
N ASP A 521 11.56 15.37 4.88
CA ASP A 521 10.94 15.82 6.14
C ASP A 521 9.44 15.51 6.24
N GLY A 522 8.86 14.87 5.22
CA GLY A 522 7.43 14.61 5.09
C GLY A 522 6.86 13.48 5.96
N TYR A 523 7.45 13.17 7.11
CA TYR A 523 7.03 12.08 8.00
C TYR A 523 5.57 12.20 8.44
N ASP A 524 5.11 13.38 8.80
CA ASP A 524 3.73 13.59 9.28
C ASP A 524 2.71 13.40 8.17
N LEU A 525 3.02 13.88 6.97
CA LEU A 525 2.16 13.67 5.81
C LEU A 525 2.00 12.17 5.47
N VAL A 526 3.09 11.42 5.45
CA VAL A 526 3.07 9.97 5.22
C VAL A 526 2.30 9.28 6.35
N ARG A 527 2.56 9.67 7.62
CA ARG A 527 1.93 9.08 8.80
C ARG A 527 0.41 9.25 8.81
N ARG A 528 -0.11 10.35 8.27
CA ARG A 528 -1.55 10.61 8.17
C ARG A 528 -2.31 9.47 7.48
N TYR A 529 -1.69 8.81 6.50
CA TYR A 529 -2.34 7.79 5.68
C TYR A 529 -1.93 6.35 6.05
N VAL A 530 -1.36 6.15 7.23
CA VAL A 530 -1.01 4.82 7.78
C VAL A 530 -1.72 4.63 9.11
N GLY A 531 -2.43 3.53 9.29
CA GLY A 531 -3.06 3.24 10.56
C GLY A 531 -4.32 2.37 10.47
N ARG A 532 -5.00 2.25 11.59
CA ARG A 532 -6.24 1.47 11.71
C ARG A 532 -7.34 1.98 10.77
N ASN A 533 -7.43 3.30 10.60
CA ASN A 533 -8.42 3.99 9.77
C ASN A 533 -7.83 4.52 8.45
N ALA A 534 -6.73 3.96 8.01
CA ALA A 534 -6.04 4.33 6.79
C ALA A 534 -5.41 3.08 6.14
N LEU A 535 -4.43 3.23 5.26
CA LEU A 535 -3.77 2.11 4.59
C LEU A 535 -2.90 1.29 5.56
N HIS A 536 -2.56 0.06 5.18
CA HIS A 536 -1.68 -0.80 5.98
C HIS A 536 -0.25 -0.26 6.05
N ALA A 537 0.22 0.37 4.96
CA ALA A 537 1.56 0.91 4.83
C ALA A 537 1.65 2.02 3.79
N GLN A 538 2.82 2.64 3.72
CA GLN A 538 3.19 3.63 2.72
C GLN A 538 4.62 3.35 2.22
N PHE A 539 4.97 3.86 1.04
CA PHE A 539 6.37 3.98 0.65
C PHE A 539 7.06 5.03 1.52
N ASP A 540 8.19 4.66 2.09
CA ASP A 540 8.93 5.54 3.01
C ASP A 540 9.81 6.55 2.24
N PHE A 541 9.16 7.57 1.66
CA PHE A 541 9.86 8.62 0.91
C PHE A 541 10.89 9.38 1.73
N PRO A 542 10.65 9.74 3.02
CA PRO A 542 11.69 10.36 3.83
C PRO A 542 12.96 9.51 3.95
N LEU A 543 12.82 8.22 4.16
CA LEU A 543 13.94 7.30 4.22
C LEU A 543 14.59 7.08 2.84
N PHE A 544 13.80 7.01 1.76
CA PHE A 544 14.29 6.91 0.38
C PHE A 544 15.32 8.00 0.04
N TRP A 545 15.03 9.28 0.36
CA TRP A 545 15.98 10.37 0.13
C TRP A 545 17.27 10.20 0.92
N SER A 546 17.17 9.72 2.16
CA SER A 546 18.33 9.45 3.02
C SER A 546 19.19 8.30 2.49
N ILE A 547 18.59 7.24 1.95
CA ILE A 547 19.29 6.10 1.34
C ILE A 547 20.06 6.58 0.10
N ARG A 548 19.42 7.31 -0.81
CA ARG A 548 20.07 7.85 -2.02
C ARG A 548 21.20 8.81 -1.65
N GLY A 549 20.96 9.72 -0.72
CA GLY A 549 22.00 10.62 -0.22
C GLY A 549 23.23 9.89 0.32
N ALA A 550 23.01 8.83 1.13
CA ALA A 550 24.08 8.07 1.74
C ALA A 550 24.87 7.22 0.73
N PHE A 551 24.20 6.52 -0.19
CA PHE A 551 24.85 5.53 -1.06
C PHE A 551 25.14 6.03 -2.47
N ALA A 552 24.27 6.83 -3.10
CA ALA A 552 24.55 7.35 -4.44
C ALA A 552 25.54 8.51 -4.40
N HIS A 553 25.45 9.40 -3.40
CA HIS A 553 26.25 10.61 -3.34
C HIS A 553 27.37 10.61 -2.29
N ASN A 554 27.44 9.59 -1.41
CA ASN A 554 28.26 9.62 -0.18
C ASN A 554 28.02 10.86 0.67
N GLY A 555 26.78 11.38 0.66
CA GLY A 555 26.36 12.53 1.45
C GLY A 555 26.21 12.17 2.92
N GLY A 556 26.47 13.12 3.82
CA GLY A 556 26.38 12.91 5.27
C GLY A 556 27.27 11.81 5.82
N SER A 557 26.92 11.30 6.98
CA SER A 557 27.55 10.14 7.64
C SER A 557 26.59 8.95 7.68
N MET A 558 27.08 7.74 8.00
CA MET A 558 26.21 6.60 8.29
C MET A 558 25.40 6.79 9.56
N GLY A 559 25.85 7.67 10.47
CA GLY A 559 25.07 8.13 11.61
C GLY A 559 23.84 8.95 11.20
N ASP A 560 23.93 9.76 10.14
CA ASP A 560 22.78 10.50 9.61
C ASP A 560 21.73 9.55 9.01
N LEU A 561 22.17 8.49 8.31
CA LEU A 561 21.29 7.45 7.83
C LEU A 561 20.59 6.71 8.99
N GLU A 562 21.35 6.37 10.06
CA GLU A 562 20.76 5.77 11.27
C GLU A 562 19.70 6.70 11.89
N ASN A 563 19.98 8.00 11.98
CA ASN A 563 19.04 8.99 12.50
C ASN A 563 17.75 9.05 11.65
N ALA A 564 17.86 8.91 10.32
CA ALA A 564 16.71 8.85 9.43
C ALA A 564 15.88 7.59 9.67
N VAL A 565 16.54 6.42 9.81
CA VAL A 565 15.85 5.16 10.16
C VAL A 565 15.11 5.28 11.49
N GLN A 566 15.76 5.84 12.52
CA GLN A 566 15.12 6.03 13.83
C GLN A 566 13.94 7.01 13.78
N ARG A 567 14.00 8.04 12.92
CA ARG A 567 12.84 8.93 12.72
C ARG A 567 11.68 8.19 12.05
N SER A 568 11.96 7.41 11.02
CA SER A 568 10.98 6.55 10.35
C SER A 568 10.34 5.58 11.34
N GLU A 569 11.15 4.86 12.14
CA GLU A 569 10.65 3.94 13.17
C GLU A 569 9.78 4.64 14.23
N ARG A 570 10.14 5.85 14.66
CA ARG A 570 9.31 6.63 15.59
C ARG A 570 8.02 7.15 14.95
N ALA A 571 8.09 7.58 13.70
CA ALA A 571 6.93 8.13 13.01
C ALA A 571 5.87 7.06 12.71
N TYR A 572 6.32 5.86 12.33
CA TYR A 572 5.41 4.83 11.79
C TYR A 572 5.23 3.62 12.72
N GLY A 573 6.02 3.49 13.78
CA GLY A 573 5.91 2.38 14.72
C GLY A 573 6.11 1.02 14.05
N ASP A 574 5.17 0.09 14.28
CA ASP A 574 5.23 -1.28 13.77
C ASP A 574 4.55 -1.49 12.41
N PHE A 575 4.02 -0.44 11.78
CA PHE A 575 3.44 -0.56 10.46
C PHE A 575 4.47 -1.03 9.43
N PRO A 576 4.10 -1.96 8.52
CA PRO A 576 5.03 -2.58 7.59
C PRO A 576 5.34 -1.68 6.40
N MET A 577 6.00 -0.54 6.66
CA MET A 577 6.40 0.44 5.65
C MET A 577 7.25 -0.18 4.55
N SER A 578 7.29 0.45 3.38
CA SER A 578 8.06 -0.03 2.23
C SER A 578 9.28 0.86 1.98
N PRO A 579 10.48 0.48 2.45
CA PRO A 579 11.72 1.13 2.05
C PRO A 579 12.10 0.75 0.63
N PHE A 580 12.68 1.68 -0.16
CA PHE A 580 12.98 1.48 -1.57
C PHE A 580 14.17 2.32 -2.06
N LEU A 581 14.71 1.96 -3.24
CA LEU A 581 15.81 2.67 -3.91
C LEU A 581 15.34 3.50 -5.10
N GLY A 582 14.29 3.05 -5.76
CA GLY A 582 13.75 3.67 -6.96
C GLY A 582 12.33 3.20 -7.25
N ASN A 583 11.65 3.94 -8.09
CA ASN A 583 10.36 3.60 -8.68
C ASN A 583 10.28 4.21 -10.09
N HIS A 584 9.13 4.16 -10.71
CA HIS A 584 8.90 4.64 -12.07
C HIS A 584 8.81 6.18 -12.21
N ASP A 585 8.84 6.93 -11.09
CA ASP A 585 8.71 8.39 -11.06
C ASP A 585 10.02 9.14 -10.77
N VAL A 586 11.08 8.40 -10.50
CA VAL A 586 12.39 8.97 -10.19
C VAL A 586 13.47 8.41 -11.10
N GLU A 587 14.56 9.14 -11.27
CA GLU A 587 15.72 8.69 -12.03
C GLU A 587 16.30 7.41 -11.42
N ARG A 588 16.91 6.58 -12.25
CA ARG A 588 17.53 5.33 -11.81
C ARG A 588 18.73 5.58 -10.89
N PHE A 589 18.76 4.86 -9.77
CA PHE A 589 19.82 4.95 -8.76
C PHE A 589 21.22 4.79 -9.35
N ILE A 590 21.40 3.84 -10.27
CA ILE A 590 22.72 3.56 -10.86
C ILE A 590 23.27 4.74 -11.65
N SER A 591 22.42 5.46 -12.41
CA SER A 591 22.80 6.66 -13.16
C SER A 591 23.15 7.83 -12.25
N GLU A 592 22.44 7.99 -11.14
CA GLU A 592 22.73 8.96 -10.11
C GLU A 592 24.06 8.65 -9.42
N ALA A 593 24.28 7.40 -9.00
CA ALA A 593 25.54 6.95 -8.39
C ALA A 593 26.75 7.06 -9.31
N ALA A 594 26.53 7.01 -10.62
CA ALA A 594 27.54 7.23 -11.65
C ALA A 594 27.79 8.72 -11.97
N GLY A 595 27.01 9.64 -11.43
CA GLY A 595 27.09 11.07 -11.73
C GLY A 595 26.69 11.43 -13.16
N GLN A 596 25.83 10.61 -13.80
CA GLN A 596 25.42 10.79 -15.19
C GLN A 596 24.24 11.76 -15.35
N LEU A 597 23.53 12.07 -14.26
CA LEU A 597 22.35 12.93 -14.28
C LEU A 597 22.76 14.40 -14.20
N VAL A 598 22.96 15.03 -15.36
CA VAL A 598 23.43 16.42 -15.48
C VAL A 598 22.42 17.25 -16.26
N GLY A 599 22.09 18.42 -15.76
CA GLY A 599 21.14 19.34 -16.40
C GLY A 599 19.68 18.91 -16.23
N ASP A 600 18.86 19.16 -17.23
CA ASP A 600 17.49 18.68 -17.28
C ASP A 600 17.49 17.17 -17.59
N THR A 601 17.10 16.36 -16.62
CA THR A 601 17.15 14.90 -16.71
C THR A 601 16.12 14.32 -17.67
N ARG A 602 15.04 15.04 -17.96
CA ARG A 602 14.06 14.65 -18.97
C ARG A 602 14.63 14.86 -20.38
N GLU A 603 15.20 16.05 -20.64
CA GLU A 603 15.91 16.32 -21.91
C GLU A 603 17.08 15.34 -22.11
N LEU A 604 17.79 15.02 -21.03
CA LEU A 604 18.85 14.01 -21.05
C LEU A 604 18.33 12.66 -21.54
N GLY A 605 17.19 12.20 -21.01
CA GLY A 605 16.56 10.92 -21.37
C GLY A 605 16.18 10.82 -22.84
N TYR A 606 15.72 11.91 -23.45
CA TYR A 606 15.35 11.94 -24.87
C TYR A 606 16.54 12.08 -25.80
N ASN A 607 17.54 12.90 -25.46
CA ASN A 607 18.57 13.35 -26.39
C ASN A 607 19.91 12.63 -26.21
N ASN A 608 20.26 12.23 -25.00
CA ASN A 608 21.52 11.56 -24.66
C ASN A 608 21.37 10.64 -23.45
N PRO A 609 20.53 9.59 -23.55
CA PRO A 609 20.18 8.74 -22.41
C PRO A 609 21.42 8.11 -21.76
N PRO A 610 21.50 8.07 -20.40
CA PRO A 610 22.65 7.54 -19.69
C PRO A 610 22.96 6.10 -20.10
N PRO A 611 24.21 5.77 -20.50
CA PRO A 611 24.61 4.39 -20.78
C PRO A 611 24.81 3.60 -19.45
N PRO A 612 24.86 2.25 -19.49
CA PRO A 612 25.34 1.47 -18.35
C PRO A 612 26.72 1.98 -17.91
N PRO A 613 26.94 2.18 -16.58
CA PRO A 613 28.26 2.65 -16.11
C PRO A 613 29.39 1.70 -16.49
N ASP A 614 30.55 2.26 -16.88
CA ASP A 614 31.74 1.51 -17.31
C ASP A 614 32.72 1.18 -16.17
N SER A 615 32.42 1.62 -14.93
CA SER A 615 33.22 1.36 -13.73
C SER A 615 32.45 0.51 -12.70
N ASP A 616 33.14 -0.13 -11.77
CA ASP A 616 32.52 -0.98 -10.74
C ASP A 616 31.86 -0.16 -9.61
N VAL A 617 32.31 1.09 -9.39
CA VAL A 617 31.91 1.92 -8.25
C VAL A 617 30.39 2.13 -8.13
N PRO A 618 29.64 2.50 -9.19
CA PRO A 618 28.20 2.66 -9.11
C PRO A 618 27.47 1.34 -8.71
N TYR A 619 27.95 0.21 -9.24
CA TYR A 619 27.39 -1.12 -8.93
C TYR A 619 27.69 -1.53 -7.47
N GLU A 620 28.89 -1.25 -6.95
CA GLU A 620 29.25 -1.47 -5.54
C GLU A 620 28.39 -0.63 -4.60
N ARG A 621 28.13 0.63 -4.93
CA ARG A 621 27.20 1.52 -4.19
C ARG A 621 25.78 0.99 -4.21
N MET A 622 25.32 0.53 -5.36
CA MET A 622 23.96 -0.04 -5.48
C MET A 622 23.82 -1.36 -4.73
N ALA A 623 24.85 -2.22 -4.72
CA ALA A 623 24.88 -3.44 -3.92
C ALA A 623 24.80 -3.14 -2.42
N LEU A 624 25.50 -2.10 -1.93
CA LEU A 624 25.38 -1.62 -0.54
C LEU A 624 23.98 -1.12 -0.21
N ALA A 625 23.39 -0.31 -1.10
CA ALA A 625 22.05 0.22 -0.96
C ALA A 625 21.00 -0.91 -0.93
N PHE A 626 21.14 -1.94 -1.78
CA PHE A 626 20.30 -3.13 -1.73
C PHE A 626 20.48 -3.95 -0.46
N THR A 627 21.73 -4.15 -0.01
CA THR A 627 21.96 -4.85 1.28
C THR A 627 21.26 -4.11 2.41
N PHE A 628 21.38 -2.77 2.46
CA PHE A 628 20.68 -1.96 3.45
C PHE A 628 19.15 -2.12 3.32
N THR A 629 18.58 -1.83 2.17
CA THR A 629 17.13 -1.77 1.94
C THR A 629 16.45 -3.13 2.20
N LEU A 630 17.01 -4.21 1.66
CA LEU A 630 16.45 -5.56 1.80
C LEU A 630 16.58 -6.13 3.22
N THR A 631 17.40 -5.55 4.08
CA THR A 631 17.56 -5.99 5.48
C THR A 631 16.85 -5.05 6.47
N GLN A 632 16.17 -3.99 6.03
CA GLN A 632 15.33 -3.15 6.88
C GLN A 632 14.03 -3.85 7.31
N ARG A 633 13.32 -3.25 8.28
CA ARG A 633 11.95 -3.66 8.66
C ARG A 633 10.97 -3.32 7.53
N GLY A 634 9.80 -3.95 7.55
CA GLY A 634 8.74 -3.69 6.60
C GLY A 634 8.84 -4.52 5.31
N VAL A 635 8.33 -3.99 4.21
CA VAL A 635 8.19 -4.66 2.91
C VAL A 635 9.08 -3.96 1.88
N PRO A 636 10.39 -4.31 1.81
CA PRO A 636 11.31 -3.60 0.91
C PRO A 636 10.95 -3.81 -0.55
N LEU A 637 11.00 -2.72 -1.34
CA LEU A 637 10.67 -2.73 -2.77
C LEU A 637 11.92 -2.90 -3.64
N ILE A 638 11.81 -3.75 -4.65
CA ILE A 638 12.70 -3.83 -5.81
C ILE A 638 11.91 -3.30 -7.02
N TYR A 639 12.36 -2.21 -7.62
CA TYR A 639 11.84 -1.73 -8.90
C TYR A 639 12.49 -2.51 -10.04
N TYR A 640 11.70 -3.02 -11.01
CA TYR A 640 12.25 -3.83 -12.12
C TYR A 640 13.45 -3.17 -12.78
N GLY A 641 14.50 -3.93 -13.03
CA GLY A 641 15.74 -3.46 -13.63
C GLY A 641 16.73 -2.87 -12.63
N ASP A 642 16.34 -2.47 -11.43
CA ASP A 642 17.29 -2.01 -10.42
C ASP A 642 18.22 -3.13 -9.97
N GLU A 643 17.73 -4.37 -9.90
CA GLU A 643 18.51 -5.56 -9.51
C GLU A 643 19.67 -5.88 -10.49
N VAL A 644 19.59 -5.35 -11.70
CA VAL A 644 20.66 -5.45 -12.72
C VAL A 644 21.42 -4.13 -12.92
N GLY A 645 21.04 -3.06 -12.19
CA GLY A 645 21.63 -1.74 -12.39
C GLY A 645 21.27 -1.13 -13.73
N MET A 646 20.01 -1.24 -14.15
CA MET A 646 19.50 -0.59 -15.36
C MET A 646 19.64 0.93 -15.25
N PRO A 647 20.32 1.61 -16.19
CA PRO A 647 20.41 3.06 -16.18
C PRO A 647 19.14 3.73 -16.68
N GLY A 648 18.97 5.00 -16.34
CA GLY A 648 17.88 5.83 -16.85
C GLY A 648 17.89 7.22 -16.22
N ALA A 649 17.52 8.21 -17.00
CA ALA A 649 17.24 9.57 -16.57
C ALA A 649 15.77 9.68 -16.09
N ALA A 650 15.16 10.87 -16.11
CA ALA A 650 13.76 11.02 -15.73
C ALA A 650 12.81 10.32 -16.72
N ASP A 651 11.53 10.16 -16.29
CA ASP A 651 10.44 9.64 -17.13
C ASP A 651 10.42 10.33 -18.52
N PRO A 652 10.37 9.54 -19.61
CA PRO A 652 10.14 8.10 -19.72
C PRO A 652 11.40 7.22 -19.74
N ASP A 653 12.59 7.78 -19.64
CA ASP A 653 13.86 7.04 -19.79
C ASP A 653 14.17 6.11 -18.61
N ASN A 654 13.67 6.39 -17.42
CA ASN A 654 13.75 5.49 -16.27
C ASN A 654 12.90 4.21 -16.43
N ARG A 655 12.09 4.11 -17.50
CA ARG A 655 11.16 3.01 -17.82
C ARG A 655 11.59 2.25 -19.08
N ARG A 656 12.90 2.00 -19.24
CA ARG A 656 13.44 1.23 -20.35
C ARG A 656 12.99 -0.23 -20.29
N PRO A 657 12.93 -0.94 -21.45
CA PRO A 657 12.66 -2.38 -21.46
C PRO A 657 13.68 -3.16 -20.62
N MET A 658 13.18 -4.16 -19.87
CA MET A 658 13.99 -5.05 -19.05
C MET A 658 14.93 -5.89 -19.92
N ARG A 659 16.12 -6.21 -19.40
CA ARG A 659 17.12 -7.08 -20.02
C ARG A 659 17.39 -8.28 -19.14
N PHE A 660 17.57 -9.44 -19.76
CA PHE A 660 17.71 -10.72 -19.07
C PHE A 660 18.93 -11.52 -19.55
N GLY A 661 19.47 -12.36 -18.69
CA GLY A 661 20.43 -13.40 -19.05
C GLY A 661 21.66 -12.88 -19.81
N ALA A 662 21.80 -13.30 -21.07
CA ALA A 662 22.95 -12.98 -21.92
C ALA A 662 23.03 -11.50 -22.37
N GLU A 663 21.96 -10.73 -22.19
CA GLU A 663 21.96 -9.29 -22.49
C GLU A 663 22.67 -8.47 -21.40
N LEU A 664 22.94 -9.08 -20.25
CA LEU A 664 23.58 -8.42 -19.12
C LEU A 664 25.10 -8.54 -19.22
N ASN A 665 25.79 -7.41 -18.99
CA ASN A 665 27.23 -7.41 -18.86
C ASN A 665 27.71 -8.03 -17.52
N ALA A 666 29.01 -8.23 -17.37
CA ALA A 666 29.57 -8.90 -16.18
C ALA A 666 29.33 -8.12 -14.86
N ARG A 667 29.21 -6.77 -14.88
CA ARG A 667 28.92 -5.95 -13.70
C ARG A 667 27.47 -6.10 -13.30
N GLU A 668 26.55 -6.05 -14.27
CA GLU A 668 25.11 -6.26 -14.09
C GLU A 668 24.82 -7.66 -13.55
N GLN A 669 25.51 -8.69 -14.06
CA GLN A 669 25.37 -10.07 -13.55
C GLN A 669 25.86 -10.18 -12.10
N ARG A 670 26.98 -9.55 -11.73
CA ARG A 670 27.48 -9.56 -10.35
C ARG A 670 26.50 -8.85 -9.40
N LEU A 671 25.93 -7.72 -9.80
CA LEU A 671 24.91 -7.03 -9.01
C LEU A 671 23.68 -7.92 -8.82
N LEU A 672 23.17 -8.52 -9.90
CA LEU A 672 22.03 -9.44 -9.86
C LEU A 672 22.27 -10.58 -8.87
N GLU A 673 23.43 -11.23 -8.91
CA GLU A 673 23.76 -12.31 -7.98
C GLU A 673 23.84 -11.82 -6.52
N HIS A 674 24.34 -10.60 -6.29
CA HIS A 674 24.33 -9.98 -4.97
C HIS A 674 22.89 -9.75 -4.46
N VAL A 675 22.03 -9.15 -5.28
CA VAL A 675 20.62 -8.89 -4.93
C VAL A 675 19.88 -10.20 -4.68
N ARG A 676 20.11 -11.22 -5.50
CA ARG A 676 19.58 -12.58 -5.29
C ARG A 676 20.01 -13.17 -3.96
N ALA A 677 21.29 -13.03 -3.61
CA ALA A 677 21.81 -13.58 -2.34
C ALA A 677 21.14 -12.91 -1.13
N VAL A 678 21.04 -11.58 -1.12
CA VAL A 678 20.41 -10.83 -0.03
C VAL A 678 18.89 -11.07 0.01
N GLY A 679 18.23 -11.07 -1.15
CA GLY A 679 16.78 -11.30 -1.25
C GLY A 679 16.37 -12.70 -0.79
N ARG A 680 17.08 -13.76 -1.23
CA ARG A 680 16.85 -15.13 -0.74
C ARG A 680 17.09 -15.25 0.77
N LEU A 681 18.12 -14.59 1.29
CA LEU A 681 18.37 -14.56 2.72
C LEU A 681 17.22 -13.88 3.47
N ARG A 682 16.72 -12.73 2.97
CA ARG A 682 15.51 -12.08 3.50
C ARG A 682 14.31 -13.03 3.48
N GLY A 683 14.06 -13.72 2.37
CA GLY A 683 12.92 -14.62 2.20
C GLY A 683 12.97 -15.89 3.06
N SER A 684 14.10 -16.20 3.70
CA SER A 684 14.29 -17.43 4.49
C SER A 684 14.76 -17.22 5.94
N HIS A 685 15.32 -16.06 6.28
CA HIS A 685 15.91 -15.82 7.60
C HIS A 685 14.95 -15.05 8.51
N ARG A 686 14.42 -15.71 9.53
CA ARG A 686 13.38 -15.17 10.44
C ARG A 686 13.73 -13.82 11.05
N GLY A 687 14.98 -13.64 11.47
CA GLY A 687 15.44 -12.36 12.05
C GLY A 687 15.37 -11.21 11.07
N LEU A 688 15.68 -11.43 9.79
CA LEU A 688 15.53 -10.40 8.76
C LEU A 688 14.06 -10.15 8.40
N GLN A 689 13.23 -11.16 8.41
CA GLN A 689 11.79 -11.06 8.16
C GLN A 689 11.09 -10.24 9.24
N ARG A 690 11.17 -10.68 10.49
CA ARG A 690 10.30 -10.22 11.60
C ARG A 690 11.05 -9.73 12.83
N GLY A 691 12.38 -9.83 12.84
CA GLY A 691 13.18 -9.44 13.99
C GLY A 691 13.24 -7.93 14.19
N ALA A 692 13.26 -7.49 15.45
CA ALA A 692 13.51 -6.10 15.78
C ALA A 692 14.90 -5.67 15.29
N ARG A 693 15.02 -4.38 14.92
CA ARG A 693 16.30 -3.79 14.52
C ARG A 693 16.99 -3.15 15.74
N ARG A 694 18.30 -3.26 15.79
CA ARG A 694 19.13 -2.59 16.79
C ARG A 694 20.42 -2.08 16.15
N SER A 695 20.68 -0.79 16.23
CA SER A 695 21.94 -0.20 15.83
C SER A 695 23.06 -0.63 16.78
N LEU A 696 24.20 -1.01 16.25
CA LEU A 696 25.35 -1.47 17.01
C LEU A 696 26.56 -0.56 16.88
N HIS A 697 26.78 0.01 15.68
CA HIS A 697 27.89 0.89 15.39
C HIS A 697 27.59 1.77 14.19
N THR A 698 27.97 3.05 14.28
CA THR A 698 27.98 3.96 13.13
C THR A 698 29.22 4.85 13.21
N ASP A 699 29.82 5.14 12.05
CA ASP A 699 30.83 6.19 11.89
C ASP A 699 30.64 6.95 10.58
N GLY A 700 31.64 7.62 10.04
CA GLY A 700 31.52 8.37 8.77
C GLY A 700 31.04 7.51 7.61
N ASP A 701 31.60 6.31 7.47
CA ASP A 701 31.38 5.41 6.34
C ASP A 701 30.85 4.02 6.72
N GLY A 702 30.97 3.63 7.99
CA GLY A 702 30.62 2.32 8.49
C GLY A 702 29.28 2.30 9.25
N TYR A 703 28.52 1.24 9.03
CA TYR A 703 27.25 1.01 9.75
C TYR A 703 27.06 -0.46 10.06
N VAL A 704 26.83 -0.78 11.33
CA VAL A 704 26.52 -2.14 11.79
C VAL A 704 25.25 -2.13 12.62
N TYR A 705 24.30 -3.00 12.29
CA TYR A 705 23.08 -3.21 13.05
C TYR A 705 22.69 -4.68 13.10
N ALA A 706 21.94 -5.07 14.10
CA ALA A 706 21.37 -6.40 14.24
C ALA A 706 19.88 -6.41 13.87
N ARG A 707 19.42 -7.55 13.38
CA ARG A 707 18.01 -7.93 13.21
C ARG A 707 17.77 -9.25 13.93
N GLY A 708 16.71 -9.31 14.76
CA GLY A 708 16.39 -10.50 15.55
C GLY A 708 17.35 -10.76 16.71
N THR A 709 17.19 -11.93 17.36
CA THR A 709 17.96 -12.35 18.54
C THR A 709 18.18 -13.86 18.54
N GLY A 710 19.13 -14.35 19.35
CA GLY A 710 19.38 -15.78 19.55
C GLY A 710 19.77 -16.53 18.28
N ALA A 711 19.02 -17.56 17.94
CA ALA A 711 19.26 -18.36 16.72
C ALA A 711 18.90 -17.60 15.43
N ASP A 712 17.99 -16.64 15.54
CA ASP A 712 17.51 -15.86 14.40
C ASP A 712 18.24 -14.53 14.24
N VAL A 713 19.37 -14.31 14.91
CA VAL A 713 20.13 -13.07 14.79
C VAL A 713 20.82 -12.98 13.43
N ALA A 714 20.69 -11.81 12.79
CA ALA A 714 21.51 -11.40 11.66
C ALA A 714 22.19 -10.06 11.99
N ILE A 715 23.52 -9.98 11.85
CA ILE A 715 24.29 -8.75 12.02
C ILE A 715 24.70 -8.26 10.63
N VAL A 716 24.15 -7.13 10.22
CA VAL A 716 24.42 -6.49 8.93
C VAL A 716 25.52 -5.46 9.12
N ALA A 717 26.57 -5.55 8.32
CA ALA A 717 27.69 -4.61 8.33
C ALA A 717 27.90 -4.01 6.93
N LEU A 718 27.94 -2.70 6.86
CA LEU A 718 28.07 -1.90 5.63
C LEU A 718 29.25 -0.97 5.77
N ASN A 719 30.09 -0.88 4.74
CA ASN A 719 31.13 0.13 4.61
C ASN A 719 31.07 0.75 3.21
N ARG A 720 30.69 2.02 3.11
CA ARG A 720 30.71 2.76 1.83
C ARG A 720 32.06 3.40 1.52
N GLY A 721 32.98 3.40 2.50
CA GLY A 721 34.31 4.00 2.38
C GLY A 721 35.24 3.22 1.47
N THR A 722 36.37 3.87 1.13
CA THR A 722 37.42 3.33 0.27
C THR A 722 38.57 2.64 1.02
N THR A 723 38.43 2.49 2.34
CA THR A 723 39.43 1.85 3.20
C THR A 723 38.86 0.59 3.84
N ALA A 724 39.55 -0.53 3.66
CA ALA A 724 39.27 -1.76 4.40
C ALA A 724 39.89 -1.65 5.80
N ARG A 725 39.11 -2.02 6.84
CA ARG A 725 39.56 -1.95 8.23
C ARG A 725 38.75 -2.88 9.12
N PRO A 726 39.37 -3.46 10.16
CA PRO A 726 38.58 -4.14 11.20
C PRO A 726 37.93 -3.10 12.13
N VAL A 727 36.72 -3.42 12.59
CA VAL A 727 35.99 -2.62 13.58
C VAL A 727 35.47 -3.52 14.67
N ARG A 728 35.86 -3.25 15.93
CA ARG A 728 35.33 -3.97 17.07
C ARG A 728 33.94 -3.44 17.42
N VAL A 729 32.94 -4.32 17.40
CA VAL A 729 31.53 -4.00 17.64
C VAL A 729 31.06 -4.75 18.90
N SER A 730 30.66 -4.02 19.92
CA SER A 730 30.07 -4.56 21.13
C SER A 730 28.68 -5.13 20.87
N LEU A 731 28.40 -6.27 21.40
CA LEU A 731 27.12 -6.97 21.24
C LEU A 731 26.34 -6.89 22.56
N PRO A 732 25.18 -6.23 22.57
CA PRO A 732 24.32 -6.23 23.74
C PRO A 732 23.85 -7.64 24.13
N ALA A 733 23.71 -7.90 25.43
CA ALA A 733 23.33 -9.22 25.93
C ALA A 733 21.99 -9.73 25.39
N GLU A 734 21.08 -8.82 25.05
CA GLU A 734 19.76 -9.11 24.50
C GLU A 734 19.82 -9.82 23.13
N LEU A 735 20.93 -9.73 22.41
CA LEU A 735 21.12 -10.49 21.17
C LEU A 735 21.28 -11.99 21.41
N GLY A 736 21.55 -12.42 22.67
CA GLY A 736 21.66 -13.84 23.03
C GLY A 736 22.88 -14.55 22.44
N LEU A 737 23.97 -13.80 22.20
CA LEU A 737 25.22 -14.29 21.62
C LEU A 737 26.30 -14.41 22.74
N SER A 738 26.70 -15.62 23.08
CA SER A 738 27.77 -15.88 24.07
C SER A 738 29.12 -15.92 23.39
N ASP A 739 30.19 -15.71 24.22
CA ASP A 739 31.56 -15.90 23.78
C ASP A 739 31.79 -17.30 23.20
N GLY A 740 32.59 -17.37 22.14
CA GLY A 740 32.81 -18.58 21.36
C GLY A 740 31.76 -18.83 20.25
N THR A 741 30.64 -18.09 20.20
CA THR A 741 29.70 -18.21 19.10
C THR A 741 30.36 -17.77 17.80
N VAL A 742 30.29 -18.63 16.77
CA VAL A 742 30.81 -18.35 15.44
C VAL A 742 29.63 -17.92 14.57
N LEU A 743 29.77 -16.76 13.93
CA LEU A 743 28.80 -16.22 12.96
C LEU A 743 29.42 -16.30 11.56
N ARG A 744 28.75 -16.98 10.63
CA ARG A 744 29.18 -17.05 9.22
C ARG A 744 28.71 -15.84 8.44
N ASP A 745 29.52 -15.36 7.51
CA ASP A 745 29.08 -14.33 6.56
C ASP A 745 28.27 -14.98 5.43
N ALA A 746 26.97 -14.69 5.38
CA ALA A 746 26.05 -15.22 4.36
C ALA A 746 26.36 -14.72 2.93
N LEU A 747 27.18 -13.66 2.80
CA LEU A 747 27.65 -13.13 1.51
C LEU A 747 29.03 -13.68 1.10
N GLY A 748 29.47 -14.80 1.73
CA GLY A 748 30.68 -15.52 1.34
C GLY A 748 31.99 -14.97 1.90
N GLY A 749 31.94 -14.09 2.90
CA GLY A 749 33.12 -13.60 3.61
C GLY A 749 33.61 -14.52 4.74
N SER A 750 34.65 -14.12 5.42
CA SER A 750 35.18 -14.84 6.58
C SER A 750 34.20 -14.79 7.75
N PRO A 751 34.05 -15.89 8.50
CA PRO A 751 33.26 -15.89 9.73
C PRO A 751 33.89 -15.01 10.81
N VAL A 752 33.10 -14.58 11.79
CA VAL A 752 33.54 -13.85 12.97
C VAL A 752 33.16 -14.63 14.23
N THR A 753 33.96 -14.49 15.29
CA THR A 753 33.70 -15.15 16.56
C THR A 753 33.46 -14.12 17.65
N VAL A 754 32.44 -14.35 18.47
CA VAL A 754 32.15 -13.51 19.64
C VAL A 754 33.24 -13.73 20.69
N THR A 755 33.88 -12.65 21.14
CA THR A 755 34.94 -12.68 22.14
C THR A 755 34.83 -11.46 23.05
N GLY A 756 34.66 -11.69 24.35
CA GLY A 756 34.48 -10.64 25.35
C GLY A 756 33.24 -9.77 25.03
N GLY A 757 32.15 -10.41 24.66
CA GLY A 757 30.88 -9.75 24.31
C GLY A 757 30.94 -8.83 23.05
N ALA A 758 31.90 -9.08 22.16
CA ALA A 758 32.07 -8.29 20.94
C ALA A 758 32.47 -9.17 19.73
N ILE A 759 32.32 -8.65 18.53
CA ILE A 759 32.88 -9.21 17.29
C ILE A 759 33.83 -8.20 16.62
N GLU A 760 34.80 -8.71 15.87
CA GLU A 760 35.62 -7.90 14.99
C GLU A 760 35.09 -8.00 13.55
N VAL A 761 34.43 -6.93 13.07
CA VAL A 761 33.83 -6.86 11.75
C VAL A 761 34.91 -6.45 10.73
N PRO A 762 35.19 -7.27 9.70
CA PRO A 762 36.16 -6.90 8.66
C PRO A 762 35.48 -6.03 7.60
N PHE A 763 35.47 -4.71 7.78
CA PHE A 763 34.94 -3.81 6.78
C PHE A 763 35.78 -3.89 5.48
N ARG A 764 35.12 -4.22 4.38
CA ARG A 764 35.69 -4.22 3.02
C ARG A 764 35.50 -2.87 2.36
N VAL A 765 36.32 -2.55 1.37
CA VAL A 765 36.12 -1.34 0.52
C VAL A 765 34.78 -1.45 -0.18
N ARG A 766 33.90 -0.46 0.01
CA ARG A 766 32.54 -0.41 -0.54
C ARG A 766 31.83 -1.77 -0.55
N GLY A 767 31.80 -2.38 0.63
CA GLY A 767 31.30 -3.75 0.77
C GLY A 767 30.39 -3.96 1.96
N SER A 768 29.65 -5.07 1.91
CA SER A 768 28.74 -5.50 2.96
C SER A 768 29.04 -6.93 3.42
N SER A 769 28.62 -7.25 4.64
CA SER A 769 28.57 -8.60 5.21
C SER A 769 27.29 -8.77 5.99
N ILE A 770 26.75 -9.99 6.00
CA ILE A 770 25.59 -10.36 6.81
C ILE A 770 25.98 -11.59 7.61
N PHE A 771 26.27 -11.39 8.90
CA PHE A 771 26.67 -12.46 9.80
C PHE A 771 25.46 -13.10 10.45
N ILE A 772 25.30 -14.40 10.23
CA ILE A 772 24.22 -15.22 10.79
C ILE A 772 24.80 -16.43 11.51
N ARG A 773 24.02 -17.00 12.42
CA ARG A 773 24.42 -18.15 13.21
C ARG A 773 24.45 -19.45 12.42
#